data_d7235931b5f26b0e9d534942eaa5bc1b
#
_entry.id   d7235931b5f26b0e9d534942eaa5bc1b
#
_cell.length_a   1.000
_cell.length_b   1.000
_cell.length_c   1.000
_cell.angle_alpha   90.00
_cell.angle_beta   90.00
_cell.angle_gamma   90.00
#
_symmetry.space_group_name_H-M   'P 1'
#
loop_
_entity.id
_entity.type
_entity.pdbx_description
1 polymer ?
#
loop_
_entity_poly.entity_id
_entity_poly.type
_entity_poly.pdbx_seq_one_letter_code
_entity_poly.pdbx_strand_id
1 'polypeptide(L)'
;MMLASIIEFSLRQRVIVIVGAILILFFGTYSFINTPVDAFPDISPTQVKIILKLPGSSPEEMENNIVRPLELELLGLKGQKSLRSVSKYSISDITIDFDDSVDIYLARNIVNERLSSVMKDLPVGVEGGMAPIVTPLSDIFMFTIDGNITEIEKRQLLDFVIRPQLRMISGVADVNSIGGFSRAFVIVPDFNDMARLGVSISDLESAVRVNLRNSGAGRVDRDGETFLVKIQTASLSLEDIGKITVSTNLGHLHIKDFAKVISQSRTXLGFVTKDGVGETTEGLVLSLKDANTKEIITQVYQKLEELKLFLPSGVSINVFYDRSEFTQKAIATVSKTLIEAVVLIIITLFLFLGNLRASVAVGVILPLSLSVAFIFIKLSDLTLNLMSLGGLIIAIGMLIDSAVVVVENAFEKLSANTKTTKLHAIYRSCKEIAVSVVSGVVIIIVFFVPILTLQGLEGKMFRPLAQSIVYALLGTLVLSITIIPVVSSLVLKATPHSETFLTRFLNRIYAPLLEFFVHNPKKVILGAFVFLVASLSLFPFVGKNFMPALDEGDVVLSVETTPSISLDQSKDLMLNIESAIKKHVKEVKSIVARTGSDELGLDLGGLNQTDTFISFIPKKEWSVKTKDELLDKIMDSLKDFKGINFSFTQPIEMRISEMLTGVRGDLAVKIFGDDISALNELSFQIAQVLKGIKGSSEVLTTLNEGVNYLYVTPNKESMADVGITSDEFSKFLKSALEGLVVDVIPTGISRTPVMIRQESDFASSITKIKSLALTSKYGVLVPITSIAKIEEVDGPVSVVRENSMRMSVVRSNVVGRDLNSFVEEAKKVIAQNIKLPPSYYITYGGQFENQQRANKRLSTVIPLSILAIFFILFFTFKSIPLALLILLNIPFAVTGGLIALFAVGEYISVPASVGFIALFGIAVLNGVVMIGYFKELLLQGKSVEECVLLGAKRRLRPVLMTACIAGLGLLPLLFSHSVGSEVQKPLAIVVLGGLVTSSALTLLLLPPMFMLIAKKIKIN
;
A
#
# COMPACT_ATOMS: atom_id res chain seq x y z
N MET A 1 39.68 -6.51 -25.97
CA MET A 1 40.35 -5.27 -26.41
C MET A 1 39.74 -4.03 -25.72
N MET A 2 38.47 -3.75 -25.83
CA MET A 2 37.80 -2.57 -25.27
C MET A 2 38.08 -2.35 -23.76
N LEU A 3 37.94 -3.39 -22.93
CA LEU A 3 38.17 -3.25 -21.47
C LEU A 3 39.61 -2.84 -21.14
N ALA A 4 40.60 -3.44 -21.86
CA ALA A 4 41.99 -3.08 -21.66
C ALA A 4 42.27 -1.62 -22.04
N SER A 5 41.63 -1.12 -23.11
CA SER A 5 41.78 0.28 -23.54
C SER A 5 41.19 1.24 -22.51
N ILE A 6 40.04 0.90 -21.86
CA ILE A 6 39.41 1.69 -20.80
C ILE A 6 40.34 1.79 -19.59
N ILE A 7 40.95 0.67 -19.18
CA ILE A 7 41.87 0.62 -18.04
C ILE A 7 43.11 1.46 -18.36
N GLU A 8 43.66 1.31 -19.59
CA GLU A 8 44.84 2.07 -20.05
C GLU A 8 44.57 3.57 -20.06
N PHE A 9 43.43 3.98 -20.62
CA PHE A 9 43.00 5.39 -20.64
C PHE A 9 42.90 5.95 -19.22
N SER A 10 42.24 5.19 -18.30
CA SER A 10 42.06 5.60 -16.92
C SER A 10 43.39 5.82 -16.19
N LEU A 11 44.31 4.93 -16.37
CA LEU A 11 45.63 5.01 -15.73
C LEU A 11 46.50 6.12 -16.34
N ARG A 12 46.31 6.42 -17.63
CA ARG A 12 47.03 7.53 -18.31
C ARG A 12 46.44 8.88 -17.91
N GLN A 13 45.12 8.94 -17.78
CA GLN A 13 44.38 10.20 -17.51
C GLN A 13 43.81 10.23 -16.07
N ARG A 14 44.66 9.94 -15.09
CA ARG A 14 44.25 9.83 -13.66
C ARG A 14 43.52 11.06 -13.14
N VAL A 15 43.93 12.27 -13.56
CA VAL A 15 43.31 13.52 -13.13
C VAL A 15 41.85 13.59 -13.59
N ILE A 16 41.59 13.23 -14.87
CA ILE A 16 40.24 13.26 -15.44
C ILE A 16 39.35 12.28 -14.68
N VAL A 17 39.85 11.09 -14.38
CA VAL A 17 39.11 10.07 -13.64
C VAL A 17 38.80 10.53 -12.23
N ILE A 18 39.74 11.17 -11.51
CA ILE A 18 39.55 11.69 -10.16
C ILE A 18 38.52 12.83 -10.18
N VAL A 19 38.61 13.74 -11.15
CA VAL A 19 37.64 14.85 -11.29
C VAL A 19 36.24 14.26 -11.56
N GLY A 20 36.15 13.24 -12.43
CA GLY A 20 34.90 12.53 -12.67
C GLY A 20 34.32 11.90 -11.41
N ALA A 21 35.16 11.30 -10.57
CA ALA A 21 34.74 10.72 -9.29
C ALA A 21 34.20 11.80 -8.32
N ILE A 22 34.87 12.94 -8.26
CA ILE A 22 34.43 14.06 -7.41
C ILE A 22 33.08 14.61 -7.91
N LEU A 23 32.89 14.70 -9.24
CA LEU A 23 31.61 15.13 -9.82
C LEU A 23 30.51 14.12 -9.51
N ILE A 24 30.78 12.82 -9.57
CA ILE A 24 29.84 11.77 -9.19
C ILE A 24 29.42 11.94 -7.72
N LEU A 25 30.36 12.16 -6.80
CA LEU A 25 30.07 12.40 -5.40
C LEU A 25 29.20 13.65 -5.21
N PHE A 26 29.54 14.73 -5.91
CA PHE A 26 28.80 15.99 -5.83
C PHE A 26 27.36 15.82 -6.32
N PHE A 27 27.17 15.26 -7.52
CA PHE A 27 25.83 15.06 -8.09
C PHE A 27 25.05 13.99 -7.35
N GLY A 28 25.72 12.98 -6.81
CA GLY A 28 25.10 11.95 -5.98
C GLY A 28 24.55 12.52 -4.68
N THR A 29 25.34 13.37 -4.02
CA THR A 29 24.91 14.07 -2.79
C THR A 29 23.75 15.02 -3.09
N TYR A 30 23.85 15.78 -4.18
CA TYR A 30 22.78 16.66 -4.65
C TYR A 30 21.49 15.86 -4.89
N SER A 31 21.60 14.71 -5.57
CA SER A 31 20.44 13.85 -5.86
C SER A 31 19.83 13.29 -4.58
N PHE A 32 20.66 12.83 -3.64
CA PHE A 32 20.19 12.29 -2.36
C PHE A 32 19.38 13.33 -1.58
N ILE A 33 19.89 14.58 -1.51
CA ILE A 33 19.23 15.66 -0.76
C ILE A 33 17.90 16.06 -1.42
N ASN A 34 17.84 16.06 -2.76
CA ASN A 34 16.71 16.58 -3.52
C ASN A 34 15.71 15.50 -3.98
N THR A 35 15.94 14.24 -3.67
CA THR A 35 14.99 13.17 -4.00
C THR A 35 13.87 13.12 -2.94
N PRO A 36 12.60 13.06 -3.36
CA PRO A 36 11.49 12.93 -2.40
C PRO A 36 11.63 11.68 -1.53
N VAL A 37 11.22 11.81 -0.28
CA VAL A 37 11.30 10.72 0.73
C VAL A 37 9.90 10.25 1.06
N ASP A 38 9.69 8.94 1.04
CA ASP A 38 8.45 8.33 1.52
C ASP A 38 8.78 7.01 2.23
N ALA A 39 7.83 6.45 2.96
CA ALA A 39 8.03 5.16 3.61
C ALA A 39 7.99 4.02 2.59
N PHE A 40 7.08 4.10 1.63
CA PHE A 40 6.83 3.06 0.63
C PHE A 40 7.01 3.59 -0.79
N PRO A 41 7.32 2.70 -1.74
CA PRO A 41 7.22 3.07 -3.15
C PRO A 41 5.75 3.33 -3.53
N ASP A 42 5.52 3.98 -4.66
CA ASP A 42 4.17 4.22 -5.17
C ASP A 42 3.55 2.89 -5.61
N ILE A 43 2.59 2.41 -4.84
CA ILE A 43 1.87 1.16 -5.08
C ILE A 43 0.49 1.39 -5.69
N SER A 44 0.17 2.63 -6.08
CA SER A 44 -1.17 2.97 -6.59
C SER A 44 -1.53 2.21 -7.86
N PRO A 45 -2.71 1.60 -7.91
CA PRO A 45 -3.22 1.05 -9.17
C PRO A 45 -3.70 2.17 -10.09
N THR A 46 -3.81 1.92 -11.39
CA THR A 46 -4.54 2.81 -12.30
C THR A 46 -6.01 2.52 -12.11
N GLN A 47 -6.68 3.38 -11.37
CA GLN A 47 -8.04 3.14 -10.90
C GLN A 47 -8.85 4.43 -11.01
N VAL A 48 -10.06 4.35 -11.52
CA VAL A 48 -11.00 5.47 -11.57
C VAL A 48 -12.19 5.12 -10.69
N LYS A 49 -12.52 6.02 -9.77
CA LYS A 49 -13.68 5.89 -8.89
C LYS A 49 -14.75 6.87 -9.29
N ILE A 50 -15.99 6.40 -9.31
CA ILE A 50 -17.19 7.21 -9.50
C ILE A 50 -18.04 7.03 -8.26
N ILE A 51 -18.35 8.13 -7.59
CA ILE A 51 -19.16 8.09 -6.38
C ILE A 51 -20.43 8.89 -6.67
N LEU A 52 -21.57 8.21 -6.59
CA LEU A 52 -22.88 8.83 -6.86
C LEU A 52 -23.77 8.64 -5.64
N LYS A 53 -24.51 9.69 -5.34
CA LYS A 53 -25.45 9.75 -4.21
C LYS A 53 -26.84 10.01 -4.71
N LEU A 54 -27.82 9.30 -4.14
CA LEU A 54 -29.24 9.54 -4.38
C LEU A 54 -29.93 9.42 -3.02
N PRO A 55 -30.08 10.55 -2.31
CA PRO A 55 -30.61 10.53 -0.93
C PRO A 55 -31.92 9.78 -0.79
N GLY A 56 -31.99 8.92 0.22
CA GLY A 56 -33.19 8.14 0.54
C GLY A 56 -33.35 6.85 -0.22
N SER A 57 -32.42 6.52 -1.13
CA SER A 57 -32.52 5.28 -1.95
C SER A 57 -31.90 4.08 -1.22
N SER A 58 -32.57 2.94 -1.32
CA SER A 58 -32.08 1.67 -0.79
C SER A 58 -30.91 1.15 -1.62
N PRO A 59 -30.10 0.22 -1.08
CA PRO A 59 -29.01 -0.40 -1.84
C PRO A 59 -29.46 -1.01 -3.18
N GLU A 60 -30.62 -1.66 -3.24
CA GLU A 60 -31.14 -2.25 -4.47
C GLU A 60 -31.55 -1.17 -5.48
N GLU A 61 -32.13 -0.06 -5.01
CA GLU A 61 -32.46 1.08 -5.87
C GLU A 61 -31.21 1.74 -6.43
N MET A 62 -30.20 1.89 -5.60
CA MET A 62 -28.87 2.38 -6.06
C MET A 62 -28.29 1.45 -7.13
N GLU A 63 -28.39 0.12 -6.90
CA GLU A 63 -27.93 -0.87 -7.89
C GLU A 63 -28.68 -0.73 -9.20
N ASN A 64 -30.02 -0.77 -9.14
CA ASN A 64 -30.87 -0.83 -10.34
C ASN A 64 -30.88 0.49 -11.12
N ASN A 65 -30.97 1.62 -10.42
CA ASN A 65 -31.18 2.92 -11.04
C ASN A 65 -29.89 3.66 -11.38
N ILE A 66 -28.76 3.29 -10.74
CA ILE A 66 -27.48 3.98 -10.95
C ILE A 66 -26.40 2.99 -11.45
N VAL A 67 -26.13 1.92 -10.72
CA VAL A 67 -25.00 1.04 -11.00
C VAL A 67 -25.20 0.28 -12.33
N ARG A 68 -26.35 -0.34 -12.54
CA ARG A 68 -26.61 -1.14 -13.75
C ARG A 68 -26.53 -0.32 -15.03
N PRO A 69 -27.15 0.87 -15.11
CA PRO A 69 -26.95 1.73 -16.30
C PRO A 69 -25.49 2.11 -16.54
N LEU A 70 -24.74 2.41 -15.46
CA LEU A 70 -23.32 2.74 -15.57
C LEU A 70 -22.49 1.52 -16.00
N GLU A 71 -22.78 0.34 -15.49
CA GLU A 71 -22.07 -0.89 -15.89
C GLU A 71 -22.19 -1.11 -17.42
N LEU A 72 -23.39 -0.94 -17.99
CA LEU A 72 -23.61 -1.12 -19.42
C LEU A 72 -22.74 -0.20 -20.26
N GLU A 73 -22.49 1.02 -19.80
CA GLU A 73 -21.69 2.01 -20.53
C GLU A 73 -20.20 1.91 -20.22
N LEU A 74 -19.84 1.45 -19.02
CA LEU A 74 -18.46 1.48 -18.55
C LEU A 74 -17.72 0.14 -18.65
N LEU A 75 -18.38 -0.91 -19.14
CA LEU A 75 -17.70 -2.19 -19.42
C LEU A 75 -17.07 -2.17 -20.81
N GLY A 76 -15.94 -2.84 -20.96
CA GLY A 76 -15.26 -2.98 -22.24
C GLY A 76 -14.41 -1.76 -22.65
N LEU A 77 -14.00 -0.96 -21.69
CA LEU A 77 -13.09 0.17 -21.96
C LEU A 77 -11.67 -0.34 -22.25
N LYS A 78 -10.96 0.41 -23.08
CA LYS A 78 -9.58 0.06 -23.46
C LYS A 78 -8.69 -0.01 -22.22
N GLY A 79 -8.07 -1.18 -22.01
CA GLY A 79 -7.16 -1.41 -20.90
C GLY A 79 -7.85 -1.73 -19.57
N GLN A 80 -9.16 -1.89 -19.57
CA GLN A 80 -9.94 -2.21 -18.37
C GLN A 80 -9.66 -3.65 -17.91
N LYS A 81 -9.42 -3.83 -16.60
CA LYS A 81 -9.26 -5.14 -15.96
C LYS A 81 -10.55 -5.63 -15.33
N SER A 82 -11.20 -4.74 -14.56
CA SER A 82 -12.41 -5.10 -13.82
C SER A 82 -13.24 -3.86 -13.56
N LEU A 83 -14.51 -4.10 -13.25
CA LEU A 83 -15.43 -3.07 -12.77
C LEU A 83 -16.12 -3.63 -11.53
N ARG A 84 -15.95 -2.94 -10.41
CA ARG A 84 -16.52 -3.32 -9.12
C ARG A 84 -17.47 -2.23 -8.66
N SER A 85 -18.48 -2.59 -7.91
CA SER A 85 -19.38 -1.61 -7.31
C SER A 85 -19.85 -2.07 -5.93
N VAL A 86 -20.10 -1.08 -5.08
CA VAL A 86 -20.72 -1.28 -3.76
C VAL A 86 -21.84 -0.26 -3.66
N SER A 87 -23.05 -0.73 -3.49
CA SER A 87 -24.23 0.11 -3.26
C SER A 87 -24.68 -0.04 -1.82
N LYS A 88 -24.82 1.08 -1.15
CA LYS A 88 -25.34 1.16 0.22
C LYS A 88 -26.48 2.18 0.23
N TYR A 89 -27.05 2.42 1.41
CA TYR A 89 -28.11 3.39 1.56
C TYR A 89 -27.66 4.76 1.06
N SER A 90 -28.33 5.28 0.05
CA SER A 90 -28.14 6.62 -0.55
C SER A 90 -26.82 6.84 -1.30
N ILE A 91 -25.94 5.82 -1.43
CA ILE A 91 -24.61 6.01 -2.03
C ILE A 91 -24.16 4.76 -2.79
N SER A 92 -23.49 4.98 -3.91
CA SER A 92 -22.77 3.91 -4.66
C SER A 92 -21.37 4.37 -5.04
N ASP A 93 -20.42 3.45 -4.86
CA ASP A 93 -19.04 3.56 -5.34
C ASP A 93 -18.89 2.59 -6.51
N ILE A 94 -18.45 3.10 -7.64
CA ILE A 94 -18.15 2.29 -8.82
C ILE A 94 -16.64 2.47 -9.07
N THR A 95 -15.90 1.38 -9.01
CA THR A 95 -14.45 1.38 -9.18
C THR A 95 -14.07 0.63 -10.46
N ILE A 96 -13.35 1.31 -11.35
CA ILE A 96 -12.87 0.73 -12.60
C ILE A 96 -11.36 0.58 -12.51
N ASP A 97 -10.88 -0.65 -12.58
CA ASP A 97 -9.46 -0.99 -12.55
C ASP A 97 -8.94 -1.11 -13.98
N PHE A 98 -7.81 -0.46 -14.25
CA PHE A 98 -7.13 -0.49 -15.56
C PHE A 98 -5.77 -1.18 -15.41
N ASP A 99 -5.22 -1.62 -16.54
CA ASP A 99 -3.84 -2.09 -16.60
C ASP A 99 -2.89 -0.97 -16.15
N ASP A 100 -1.83 -1.33 -15.44
CA ASP A 100 -0.84 -0.38 -14.93
C ASP A 100 -0.13 0.40 -16.04
N SER A 101 -0.17 -0.10 -17.28
CA SER A 101 0.38 0.59 -18.45
C SER A 101 -0.48 1.77 -18.93
N VAL A 102 -1.74 1.85 -18.47
CA VAL A 102 -2.65 2.94 -18.85
C VAL A 102 -2.39 4.14 -17.95
N ASP A 103 -2.19 5.32 -18.56
CA ASP A 103 -2.02 6.57 -17.80
C ASP A 103 -3.33 6.92 -17.08
N ILE A 104 -3.25 7.37 -15.84
CA ILE A 104 -4.43 7.70 -15.00
C ILE A 104 -5.28 8.82 -15.66
N TYR A 105 -4.65 9.81 -16.27
CA TYR A 105 -5.39 10.91 -16.89
C TYR A 105 -6.11 10.43 -18.15
N LEU A 106 -5.50 9.53 -18.92
CA LEU A 106 -6.15 8.90 -20.08
C LEU A 106 -7.35 8.04 -19.61
N ALA A 107 -7.16 7.23 -18.56
CA ALA A 107 -8.23 6.41 -17.99
C ALA A 107 -9.42 7.29 -17.57
N ARG A 108 -9.13 8.39 -16.85
CA ARG A 108 -10.16 9.33 -16.40
C ARG A 108 -10.87 9.99 -17.58
N ASN A 109 -10.17 10.35 -18.65
CA ASN A 109 -10.78 10.93 -19.85
C ASN A 109 -11.75 9.95 -20.52
N ILE A 110 -11.34 8.69 -20.69
CA ILE A 110 -12.17 7.63 -21.29
C ILE A 110 -13.44 7.42 -20.45
N VAL A 111 -13.27 7.34 -19.11
CA VAL A 111 -14.40 7.16 -18.20
C VAL A 111 -15.32 8.38 -18.23
N ASN A 112 -14.76 9.60 -18.23
CA ASN A 112 -15.56 10.83 -18.24
C ASN A 112 -16.41 10.96 -19.51
N GLU A 113 -15.87 10.55 -20.65
CA GLU A 113 -16.60 10.54 -21.92
C GLU A 113 -17.86 9.69 -21.82
N ARG A 114 -17.72 8.46 -21.28
CA ARG A 114 -18.83 7.52 -21.10
C ARG A 114 -19.78 7.98 -19.99
N LEU A 115 -19.25 8.46 -18.88
CA LEU A 115 -20.03 8.94 -17.73
C LEU A 115 -20.93 10.11 -18.14
N SER A 116 -20.38 11.07 -18.89
CA SER A 116 -21.14 12.25 -19.37
C SER A 116 -22.34 11.87 -20.22
N SER A 117 -22.21 10.78 -20.97
CA SER A 117 -23.30 10.24 -21.78
C SER A 117 -24.44 9.71 -20.93
N VAL A 118 -24.11 8.85 -19.95
CA VAL A 118 -25.10 8.12 -19.14
C VAL A 118 -25.70 8.98 -18.02
N MET A 119 -24.99 10.01 -17.55
CA MET A 119 -25.49 10.88 -16.45
C MET A 119 -26.85 11.51 -16.76
N LYS A 120 -27.15 11.76 -18.03
CA LYS A 120 -28.42 12.36 -18.46
C LYS A 120 -29.62 11.41 -18.29
N ASP A 121 -29.33 10.12 -18.27
CA ASP A 121 -30.36 9.07 -18.17
C ASP A 121 -30.60 8.61 -16.73
N LEU A 122 -29.80 9.11 -15.77
CA LEU A 122 -29.95 8.77 -14.36
C LEU A 122 -31.11 9.52 -13.72
N PRO A 123 -31.65 9.01 -12.61
CA PRO A 123 -32.77 9.66 -11.91
C PRO A 123 -32.47 11.11 -11.50
N VAL A 124 -33.49 11.92 -11.47
CA VAL A 124 -33.38 13.30 -11.00
C VAL A 124 -32.97 13.30 -9.51
N GLY A 125 -32.01 14.14 -9.18
CA GLY A 125 -31.51 14.25 -7.80
C GLY A 125 -30.21 13.46 -7.53
N VAL A 126 -29.67 12.81 -8.55
CA VAL A 126 -28.35 12.14 -8.43
C VAL A 126 -27.27 13.22 -8.31
N GLU A 127 -26.44 13.11 -7.28
CA GLU A 127 -25.31 14.00 -7.02
C GLU A 127 -24.01 13.21 -7.08
N GLY A 128 -22.91 13.88 -7.40
CA GLY A 128 -21.58 13.27 -7.41
C GLY A 128 -20.96 13.18 -8.80
N GLY A 129 -20.07 12.26 -8.98
CA GLY A 129 -19.31 12.08 -10.22
C GLY A 129 -17.99 11.37 -9.95
N MET A 130 -16.98 11.66 -10.78
CA MET A 130 -15.65 11.09 -10.58
C MET A 130 -15.02 11.62 -9.29
N ALA A 131 -14.53 10.72 -8.48
CA ALA A 131 -13.82 11.04 -7.25
C ALA A 131 -12.45 11.66 -7.57
N PRO A 132 -11.85 12.40 -6.63
CA PRO A 132 -10.46 12.87 -6.79
C PRO A 132 -9.51 11.69 -7.05
N ILE A 133 -8.34 11.98 -7.62
CA ILE A 133 -7.30 10.97 -7.81
C ILE A 133 -6.72 10.64 -6.43
N VAL A 134 -7.09 9.48 -5.91
CA VAL A 134 -6.60 8.99 -4.62
C VAL A 134 -5.92 7.65 -4.80
N THR A 135 -4.95 7.38 -3.93
CA THR A 135 -4.16 6.15 -3.92
C THR A 135 -4.22 5.55 -2.51
N PRO A 136 -3.76 4.30 -2.33
CA PRO A 136 -3.67 3.74 -0.97
C PRO A 136 -2.79 4.57 -0.03
N LEU A 137 -1.92 5.41 -0.58
CA LEU A 137 -1.00 6.25 0.19
C LEU A 137 -1.43 7.72 0.25
N SER A 138 -2.65 8.05 -0.16
CA SER A 138 -3.15 9.45 -0.16
C SER A 138 -3.51 9.96 1.22
N ASP A 139 -3.91 9.11 2.14
CA ASP A 139 -4.27 9.49 3.51
C ASP A 139 -2.99 9.85 4.28
N ILE A 140 -2.62 11.11 4.32
CA ILE A 140 -1.32 11.53 4.86
C ILE A 140 -1.41 12.23 6.23
N PHE A 141 -2.58 12.80 6.57
CA PHE A 141 -2.67 13.65 7.74
C PHE A 141 -4.11 13.72 8.22
N MET A 142 -4.36 13.41 9.49
CA MET A 142 -5.70 13.42 10.09
C MET A 142 -5.70 14.25 11.36
N PHE A 143 -6.73 15.07 11.49
CA PHE A 143 -6.90 15.96 12.66
C PHE A 143 -8.35 16.06 13.06
N THR A 144 -8.59 16.40 14.33
CA THR A 144 -9.91 16.70 14.84
C THR A 144 -10.02 18.19 15.22
N ILE A 145 -11.24 18.73 15.16
CA ILE A 145 -11.54 20.08 15.61
C ILE A 145 -12.24 19.96 16.96
N ASP A 146 -11.54 20.35 18.00
CA ASP A 146 -12.02 20.21 19.38
C ASP A 146 -12.28 21.58 20.01
N GLY A 147 -13.24 21.65 20.91
CA GLY A 147 -13.57 22.89 21.58
C GLY A 147 -15.06 22.99 21.92
N ASN A 148 -15.41 24.02 22.67
CA ASN A 148 -16.79 24.22 23.18
C ASN A 148 -17.64 24.99 22.18
N ILE A 149 -17.74 24.44 20.94
CA ILE A 149 -18.65 24.94 19.90
C ILE A 149 -19.46 23.73 19.38
N THR A 150 -20.57 24.01 18.72
CA THR A 150 -21.46 22.95 18.20
C THR A 150 -20.78 22.17 17.06
N GLU A 151 -21.22 20.94 16.85
CA GLU A 151 -20.71 20.10 15.75
C GLU A 151 -20.99 20.72 14.36
N ILE A 152 -22.10 21.51 14.27
CA ILE A 152 -22.40 22.28 13.05
C ILE A 152 -21.32 23.35 12.82
N GLU A 153 -20.91 24.06 13.87
CA GLU A 153 -19.89 25.10 13.79
C GLU A 153 -18.53 24.51 13.47
N LYS A 154 -18.15 23.38 14.08
CA LYS A 154 -16.91 22.66 13.78
C LYS A 154 -16.86 22.27 12.29
N ARG A 155 -17.98 21.73 11.80
CA ARG A 155 -18.09 21.31 10.39
C ARG A 155 -17.99 22.52 9.45
N GLN A 156 -18.62 23.64 9.78
CA GLN A 156 -18.52 24.87 8.98
C GLN A 156 -17.09 25.41 8.93
N LEU A 157 -16.39 25.37 10.08
CA LEU A 157 -14.98 25.76 10.11
C LEU A 157 -14.14 24.89 9.18
N LEU A 158 -14.39 23.59 9.23
CA LEU A 158 -13.65 22.64 8.38
C LEU A 158 -13.94 22.89 6.88
N ASP A 159 -15.21 22.92 6.51
CA ASP A 159 -15.61 22.95 5.08
C ASP A 159 -15.30 24.29 4.41
N PHE A 160 -15.43 25.40 5.14
CA PHE A 160 -15.41 26.73 4.54
C PHE A 160 -14.22 27.60 4.95
N VAL A 161 -13.48 27.24 6.00
CA VAL A 161 -12.31 27.98 6.46
C VAL A 161 -11.04 27.12 6.25
N ILE A 162 -10.98 25.94 6.85
CA ILE A 162 -9.77 25.11 6.86
C ILE A 162 -9.53 24.43 5.51
N ARG A 163 -10.53 23.72 5.00
CA ARG A 163 -10.42 22.95 3.76
C ARG A 163 -9.96 23.80 2.56
N PRO A 164 -10.54 24.96 2.28
CA PRO A 164 -10.07 25.77 1.14
C PRO A 164 -8.62 26.21 1.26
N GLN A 165 -8.17 26.51 2.46
CA GLN A 165 -6.79 26.96 2.69
C GLN A 165 -5.80 25.79 2.51
N LEU A 166 -6.14 24.60 3.02
CA LEU A 166 -5.29 23.42 2.86
C LEU A 166 -5.25 22.94 1.40
N ARG A 167 -6.36 23.11 0.67
CA ARG A 167 -6.43 22.71 -0.76
C ARG A 167 -5.54 23.59 -1.65
N MET A 168 -5.15 24.76 -1.19
CA MET A 168 -4.22 25.63 -1.94
C MET A 168 -2.77 25.14 -1.88
N ILE A 169 -2.46 24.22 -0.96
CA ILE A 169 -1.12 23.63 -0.84
C ILE A 169 -0.87 22.73 -2.05
N SER A 170 0.24 22.97 -2.74
CA SER A 170 0.62 22.15 -3.90
C SER A 170 0.84 20.69 -3.46
N GLY A 171 0.19 19.76 -4.17
CA GLY A 171 0.26 18.33 -3.86
C GLY A 171 -0.92 17.81 -3.04
N VAL A 172 -1.78 18.68 -2.52
CA VAL A 172 -3.02 18.26 -1.84
C VAL A 172 -4.10 18.00 -2.90
N ALA A 173 -4.63 16.77 -2.91
CA ALA A 173 -5.73 16.41 -3.82
C ALA A 173 -7.06 16.96 -3.32
N ASP A 174 -7.34 16.82 -2.03
CA ASP A 174 -8.52 17.37 -1.37
C ASP A 174 -8.34 17.24 0.15
N VAL A 175 -9.28 17.81 0.88
CA VAL A 175 -9.40 17.62 2.33
C VAL A 175 -10.81 17.05 2.57
N ASN A 176 -10.86 15.81 3.04
CA ASN A 176 -12.12 15.13 3.30
C ASN A 176 -12.65 15.51 4.67
N SER A 177 -13.92 15.79 4.77
CA SER A 177 -14.60 16.15 6.02
C SER A 177 -15.40 14.94 6.51
N ILE A 178 -15.13 14.50 7.72
CA ILE A 178 -15.74 13.30 8.30
C ILE A 178 -16.38 13.71 9.64
N GLY A 179 -17.61 13.27 9.86
CA GLY A 179 -18.36 13.60 11.05
C GLY A 179 -18.86 15.05 11.06
N GLY A 180 -19.37 15.46 12.19
CA GLY A 180 -20.03 16.75 12.35
C GLY A 180 -21.33 16.81 11.55
N PHE A 181 -21.99 17.95 11.59
CA PHE A 181 -23.27 18.12 10.92
C PHE A 181 -23.23 19.31 9.96
N SER A 182 -23.50 19.05 8.70
CA SER A 182 -23.68 20.11 7.71
C SER A 182 -24.93 20.92 8.07
N ARG A 183 -24.77 22.23 8.08
CA ARG A 183 -25.87 23.17 8.41
C ARG A 183 -26.90 23.17 7.28
N ALA A 184 -28.20 23.22 7.69
CA ALA A 184 -29.32 23.43 6.77
C ALA A 184 -30.33 24.38 7.42
N PHE A 185 -31.00 25.13 6.59
CA PHE A 185 -32.20 25.87 7.01
C PHE A 185 -33.39 24.94 6.76
N VAL A 186 -34.05 24.55 7.81
CA VAL A 186 -35.11 23.54 7.75
C VAL A 186 -36.46 24.21 7.99
N ILE A 187 -37.34 24.05 7.02
CA ILE A 187 -38.77 24.43 7.14
C ILE A 187 -39.45 23.19 7.70
N VAL A 188 -39.97 23.32 8.92
CA VAL A 188 -40.67 22.26 9.65
C VAL A 188 -42.13 22.47 9.49
N PRO A 189 -42.82 21.78 8.57
CA PRO A 189 -44.26 22.04 8.38
C PRO A 189 -45.10 21.37 9.46
N ASP A 190 -46.21 21.98 9.79
CA ASP A 190 -47.31 21.36 10.53
C ASP A 190 -48.30 20.82 9.49
N PHE A 191 -48.32 19.50 9.29
CA PHE A 191 -49.15 18.88 8.25
C PHE A 191 -50.65 19.09 8.49
N ASN A 192 -51.11 19.23 9.77
CA ASN A 192 -52.47 19.48 10.09
C ASN A 192 -52.88 20.91 9.71
N ASP A 193 -52.01 21.88 10.03
CA ASP A 193 -52.26 23.28 9.62
C ASP A 193 -52.18 23.41 8.11
N MET A 194 -51.26 22.74 7.43
CA MET A 194 -51.18 22.74 5.97
C MET A 194 -52.49 22.24 5.35
N ALA A 195 -53.04 21.13 5.88
CA ALA A 195 -54.30 20.57 5.41
C ALA A 195 -55.44 21.55 5.62
N ARG A 196 -55.54 22.15 6.82
CA ARG A 196 -56.57 23.13 7.17
C ARG A 196 -56.52 24.38 6.27
N LEU A 197 -55.31 24.78 5.87
CA LEU A 197 -55.11 25.98 5.04
C LEU A 197 -55.02 25.64 3.53
N GLY A 198 -55.15 24.38 3.15
CA GLY A 198 -55.13 23.93 1.75
C GLY A 198 -53.76 24.06 1.08
N VAL A 199 -52.67 23.88 1.83
CA VAL A 199 -51.29 23.95 1.30
C VAL A 199 -50.75 22.53 1.13
N SER A 200 -50.28 22.20 -0.05
CA SER A 200 -49.56 20.93 -0.30
C SER A 200 -48.06 21.11 -0.17
N ILE A 201 -47.33 20.01 -0.04
CA ILE A 201 -45.87 20.02 -0.03
C ILE A 201 -45.33 20.61 -1.33
N SER A 202 -45.96 20.31 -2.47
CA SER A 202 -45.59 20.85 -3.77
C SER A 202 -45.74 22.36 -3.86
N ASP A 203 -46.84 22.90 -3.22
CA ASP A 203 -47.04 24.35 -3.14
C ASP A 203 -45.94 25.01 -2.32
N LEU A 204 -45.60 24.42 -1.18
CA LEU A 204 -44.50 24.90 -0.32
C LEU A 204 -43.17 24.85 -1.01
N GLU A 205 -42.84 23.69 -1.66
CA GLU A 205 -41.61 23.55 -2.43
C GLU A 205 -41.47 24.62 -3.53
N SER A 206 -42.56 24.80 -4.29
CA SER A 206 -42.59 25.75 -5.41
C SER A 206 -42.45 27.21 -4.92
N ALA A 207 -43.10 27.57 -3.85
CA ALA A 207 -43.03 28.90 -3.25
C ALA A 207 -41.60 29.21 -2.79
N VAL A 208 -40.94 28.25 -2.12
CA VAL A 208 -39.56 28.41 -1.63
C VAL A 208 -38.59 28.54 -2.83
N ARG A 209 -38.72 27.64 -3.78
CA ARG A 209 -37.80 27.60 -4.97
C ARG A 209 -37.88 28.90 -5.77
N VAL A 210 -39.06 29.44 -5.99
CA VAL A 210 -39.28 30.66 -6.79
C VAL A 210 -38.73 31.90 -6.07
N ASN A 211 -38.83 31.94 -4.74
CA ASN A 211 -38.50 33.14 -3.96
C ASN A 211 -37.07 33.20 -3.44
N LEU A 212 -36.24 32.19 -3.67
CA LEU A 212 -34.86 32.15 -3.15
C LEU A 212 -33.79 32.52 -4.19
N ARG A 213 -34.16 32.96 -5.39
CA ARG A 213 -33.19 33.24 -6.47
C ARG A 213 -33.03 34.75 -6.72
N ASN A 214 -31.79 35.19 -6.69
CA ASN A 214 -31.40 36.55 -7.13
C ASN A 214 -31.19 36.56 -8.64
N SER A 215 -31.48 37.70 -9.24
CA SER A 215 -31.25 37.88 -10.70
C SER A 215 -30.78 39.28 -11.01
N GLY A 216 -30.14 39.44 -12.16
CA GLY A 216 -29.86 40.77 -12.71
C GLY A 216 -30.92 41.17 -13.69
N ALA A 217 -31.27 42.43 -13.75
CA ALA A 217 -32.27 42.98 -14.68
C ALA A 217 -31.60 43.77 -15.83
N GLY A 218 -30.26 43.89 -15.84
CA GLY A 218 -29.57 44.65 -16.85
C GLY A 218 -28.99 45.94 -16.30
N ARG A 219 -28.99 46.98 -17.12
CA ARG A 219 -28.42 48.29 -16.74
C ARG A 219 -29.29 49.43 -17.22
N VAL A 220 -29.15 50.57 -16.56
CA VAL A 220 -29.73 51.82 -16.93
C VAL A 220 -28.59 52.84 -17.09
N ASP A 221 -28.54 53.49 -18.25
CA ASP A 221 -27.53 54.53 -18.50
C ASP A 221 -28.21 55.91 -18.30
N ARG A 222 -27.62 56.74 -17.45
CA ARG A 222 -28.17 58.03 -17.12
C ARG A 222 -27.04 59.06 -16.86
N ASP A 223 -27.08 60.18 -17.54
CA ASP A 223 -26.15 61.28 -17.35
C ASP A 223 -24.69 60.92 -17.48
N GLY A 224 -24.38 59.90 -18.36
CA GLY A 224 -23.01 59.46 -18.56
C GLY A 224 -22.54 58.40 -17.56
N GLU A 225 -23.43 57.94 -16.69
CA GLU A 225 -23.14 56.85 -15.74
C GLU A 225 -24.00 55.63 -16.00
N THR A 226 -23.50 54.46 -15.70
CA THR A 226 -24.24 53.18 -15.81
C THR A 226 -24.64 52.69 -14.44
N PHE A 227 -25.90 52.45 -14.25
CA PHE A 227 -26.47 51.81 -13.04
C PHE A 227 -26.79 50.35 -13.36
N LEU A 228 -26.16 49.46 -12.64
CA LEU A 228 -26.47 48.01 -12.72
C LEU A 228 -27.72 47.74 -11.90
N VAL A 229 -28.74 47.12 -12.48
CA VAL A 229 -30.00 46.82 -11.81
C VAL A 229 -29.92 45.40 -11.26
N LYS A 230 -30.00 45.29 -9.94
CA LYS A 230 -29.91 44.02 -9.22
C LYS A 230 -31.27 43.77 -8.54
N ILE A 231 -31.85 42.61 -8.77
CA ILE A 231 -33.05 42.12 -8.08
C ILE A 231 -32.60 41.21 -6.95
N GLN A 232 -32.86 41.56 -5.74
CA GLN A 232 -32.49 40.80 -4.55
C GLN A 232 -33.71 40.13 -3.94
N THR A 233 -34.00 38.91 -4.37
CA THR A 233 -35.16 38.14 -3.88
C THR A 233 -34.72 37.06 -2.89
N ALA A 234 -33.47 36.59 -2.97
CA ALA A 234 -32.97 35.52 -2.10
C ALA A 234 -32.84 36.03 -0.67
N SER A 235 -33.41 35.29 0.24
CA SER A 235 -33.41 35.58 1.66
C SER A 235 -32.17 34.98 2.32
N LEU A 236 -31.56 35.73 3.20
CA LEU A 236 -30.34 35.28 3.91
C LEU A 236 -30.61 34.91 5.37
N SER A 237 -31.86 35.07 5.85
CA SER A 237 -32.20 34.81 7.25
C SER A 237 -33.39 33.85 7.38
N LEU A 238 -33.47 33.17 8.52
CA LEU A 238 -34.57 32.27 8.87
C LEU A 238 -35.90 33.02 8.86
N GLU A 239 -35.91 34.26 9.37
CA GLU A 239 -37.08 35.08 9.41
C GLU A 239 -37.60 35.42 8.02
N ASP A 240 -36.71 35.75 7.10
CA ASP A 240 -37.09 36.07 5.71
C ASP A 240 -37.70 34.85 4.99
N ILE A 241 -37.13 33.66 5.21
CA ILE A 241 -37.71 32.42 4.67
C ILE A 241 -39.14 32.22 5.22
N GLY A 242 -39.35 32.49 6.51
CA GLY A 242 -40.66 32.44 7.13
C GLY A 242 -41.67 33.41 6.54
N LYS A 243 -41.21 34.51 5.93
CA LYS A 243 -42.08 35.54 5.32
C LYS A 243 -42.41 35.24 3.84
N ILE A 244 -41.82 34.20 3.24
CA ILE A 244 -42.14 33.81 1.87
C ILE A 244 -43.64 33.51 1.76
N THR A 245 -44.23 34.02 0.70
CA THR A 245 -45.67 33.89 0.48
C THR A 245 -45.98 32.64 -0.33
N VAL A 246 -46.93 31.87 0.17
CA VAL A 246 -47.51 30.69 -0.52
C VAL A 246 -48.93 31.07 -0.93
N SER A 247 -49.23 30.97 -2.20
CA SER A 247 -50.57 31.25 -2.74
C SER A 247 -51.45 30.00 -2.68
N THR A 248 -52.63 30.12 -2.11
CA THR A 248 -53.59 29.02 -1.98
C THR A 248 -54.97 29.49 -2.46
N ASN A 249 -55.89 28.57 -2.53
CA ASN A 249 -57.29 28.88 -2.84
C ASN A 249 -57.97 29.75 -1.77
N LEU A 250 -57.39 29.81 -0.57
CA LEU A 250 -57.88 30.60 0.57
C LEU A 250 -57.19 31.97 0.65
N GLY A 251 -56.27 32.27 -0.26
CA GLY A 251 -55.55 33.53 -0.27
C GLY A 251 -54.05 33.35 -0.16
N HIS A 252 -53.33 34.39 0.25
CA HIS A 252 -51.88 34.39 0.41
C HIS A 252 -51.50 34.16 1.88
N LEU A 253 -50.65 33.17 2.13
CA LEU A 253 -50.20 32.81 3.47
C LEU A 253 -48.69 32.94 3.51
N HIS A 254 -48.12 33.22 4.68
CA HIS A 254 -46.67 33.13 4.89
C HIS A 254 -46.31 31.73 5.40
N ILE A 255 -45.11 31.30 5.10
CA ILE A 255 -44.61 30.00 5.56
C ILE A 255 -44.74 29.89 7.09
N LYS A 256 -44.41 30.97 7.81
CA LYS A 256 -44.51 31.02 9.29
C LYS A 256 -45.90 30.74 9.84
N ASP A 257 -46.93 30.85 9.01
CA ASP A 257 -48.34 30.65 9.45
C ASP A 257 -48.67 29.15 9.61
N PHE A 258 -47.88 28.25 9.01
CA PHE A 258 -48.12 26.80 9.06
C PHE A 258 -46.82 25.99 9.18
N ALA A 259 -45.65 26.66 9.33
CA ALA A 259 -44.36 25.99 9.47
C ALA A 259 -43.42 26.85 10.30
N LYS A 260 -42.47 26.17 10.97
CA LYS A 260 -41.37 26.83 11.68
C LYS A 260 -40.15 26.77 10.77
N VAL A 261 -39.31 27.82 10.80
CA VAL A 261 -38.05 27.83 10.07
C VAL A 261 -36.91 27.85 11.08
N ILE A 262 -36.08 26.84 11.07
CA ILE A 262 -35.00 26.67 12.05
C ILE A 262 -33.69 26.34 11.37
N SER A 263 -32.57 26.56 12.05
CA SER A 263 -31.27 26.12 11.65
C SER A 263 -31.02 24.75 12.29
N GLN A 264 -30.71 23.72 11.47
CA GLN A 264 -30.58 22.38 11.99
C GLN A 264 -29.55 21.61 11.10
N SER A 265 -29.18 20.41 11.50
CA SER A 265 -28.28 19.55 10.73
C SER A 265 -28.98 18.83 9.58
N ARG A 266 -28.25 18.59 8.51
CA ARG A 266 -28.62 17.57 7.52
C ARG A 266 -28.43 16.20 8.17
N THR A 267 -29.07 15.21 7.60
CA THR A 267 -28.92 13.84 8.07
C THR A 267 -27.49 13.33 7.90
N UNK A 268 -26.85 12.85 8.74
CA UNK A 268 -25.67 12.46 8.67
C UNK A 268 -25.66 11.20 8.25
N LEU A 269 -24.86 10.90 7.69
CA LEU A 269 -24.61 9.51 7.25
C LEU A 269 -23.48 8.85 8.06
N GLY A 270 -22.90 9.59 8.98
CA GLY A 270 -21.84 9.08 9.85
C GLY A 270 -21.50 10.08 10.95
N PHE A 271 -20.61 9.66 11.83
CA PHE A 271 -20.14 10.50 12.95
C PHE A 271 -18.68 10.13 13.29
N VAL A 272 -18.04 11.02 14.05
CA VAL A 272 -16.69 10.77 14.60
C VAL A 272 -16.78 10.97 16.12
N THR A 273 -16.25 10.02 16.88
CA THR A 273 -16.14 10.12 18.34
C THR A 273 -14.66 10.10 18.74
N LYS A 274 -14.36 10.67 19.90
CA LYS A 274 -12.97 10.79 20.36
C LYS A 274 -12.84 10.51 21.85
N ASP A 275 -11.93 9.65 22.22
CA ASP A 275 -11.47 9.34 23.58
C ASP A 275 -12.60 8.96 24.57
N GLY A 276 -13.74 8.55 24.07
CA GLY A 276 -14.91 8.25 24.91
C GLY A 276 -15.57 9.48 25.51
N VAL A 277 -15.19 10.69 25.10
CA VAL A 277 -15.68 11.95 25.64
C VAL A 277 -16.91 12.45 24.89
N GLY A 278 -16.91 12.35 23.55
CA GLY A 278 -18.03 12.86 22.76
C GLY A 278 -17.74 12.87 21.27
N GLU A 279 -18.64 13.48 20.52
CA GLU A 279 -18.51 13.68 19.08
C GLU A 279 -17.47 14.77 18.76
N THR A 280 -16.87 14.63 17.60
CA THR A 280 -15.97 15.65 17.03
C THR A 280 -16.08 15.62 15.50
N THR A 281 -15.36 16.51 14.85
CA THR A 281 -15.27 16.59 13.38
C THR A 281 -13.82 16.32 12.98
N GLU A 282 -13.64 15.45 12.02
CA GLU A 282 -12.31 15.05 11.51
C GLU A 282 -12.08 15.65 10.13
N GLY A 283 -10.87 16.17 9.93
CA GLY A 283 -10.34 16.53 8.61
C GLY A 283 -9.26 15.54 8.19
N LEU A 284 -9.36 15.04 6.98
CA LEU A 284 -8.38 14.11 6.38
C LEU A 284 -7.77 14.76 5.15
N VAL A 285 -6.48 15.03 5.19
CA VAL A 285 -5.74 15.60 4.05
C VAL A 285 -5.33 14.47 3.11
N LEU A 286 -5.71 14.58 1.85
CA LEU A 286 -5.41 13.62 0.79
C LEU A 286 -4.35 14.19 -0.13
N SER A 287 -3.25 13.45 -0.34
CA SER A 287 -2.18 13.85 -1.25
C SER A 287 -2.43 13.35 -2.67
N LEU A 288 -1.94 14.09 -3.65
CA LEU A 288 -1.89 13.63 -5.05
C LEU A 288 -0.86 12.53 -5.19
N LYS A 289 -1.03 11.70 -6.22
CA LYS A 289 -0.05 10.70 -6.60
C LYS A 289 1.31 11.38 -6.88
N ASP A 290 2.38 10.74 -6.44
CA ASP A 290 3.78 11.20 -6.64
C ASP A 290 4.14 12.50 -5.92
N ALA A 291 3.28 13.01 -5.04
CA ALA A 291 3.56 14.22 -4.28
C ALA A 291 4.55 13.94 -3.14
N ASN A 292 5.32 14.97 -2.77
CA ASN A 292 6.26 14.90 -1.64
C ASN A 292 5.49 15.05 -0.32
N THR A 293 5.18 13.92 0.31
CA THR A 293 4.39 13.85 1.54
C THR A 293 4.96 14.70 2.67
N LYS A 294 6.28 14.64 2.87
CA LYS A 294 6.96 15.41 3.94
C LYS A 294 6.78 16.91 3.74
N GLU A 295 6.95 17.38 2.52
CA GLU A 295 6.81 18.79 2.18
C GLU A 295 5.36 19.26 2.37
N ILE A 296 4.40 18.46 1.90
CA ILE A 296 2.97 18.77 2.07
C ILE A 296 2.62 18.88 3.55
N ILE A 297 3.02 17.92 4.37
CA ILE A 297 2.72 17.90 5.81
C ILE A 297 3.35 19.10 6.51
N THR A 298 4.58 19.48 6.14
CA THR A 298 5.24 20.66 6.67
C THR A 298 4.41 21.92 6.37
N GLN A 299 3.93 22.05 5.12
CA GLN A 299 3.09 23.18 4.71
C GLN A 299 1.71 23.14 5.38
N VAL A 300 1.16 21.94 5.62
CA VAL A 300 -0.10 21.78 6.36
C VAL A 300 0.05 22.30 7.79
N TYR A 301 1.10 21.91 8.50
CA TYR A 301 1.36 22.42 9.86
C TYR A 301 1.50 23.95 9.87
N GLN A 302 2.28 24.47 8.92
CA GLN A 302 2.45 25.93 8.81
C GLN A 302 1.11 26.64 8.60
N LYS A 303 0.31 26.11 7.67
CA LYS A 303 -1.01 26.69 7.36
C LYS A 303 -1.98 26.58 8.54
N LEU A 304 -1.96 25.46 9.28
CA LEU A 304 -2.79 25.30 10.48
C LEU A 304 -2.37 26.29 11.58
N GLU A 305 -1.08 26.58 11.73
CA GLU A 305 -0.62 27.59 12.68
C GLU A 305 -1.12 28.99 12.29
N GLU A 306 -1.08 29.33 11.00
CA GLU A 306 -1.63 30.60 10.49
C GLU A 306 -3.14 30.69 10.78
N LEU A 307 -3.86 29.58 10.57
CA LEU A 307 -5.32 29.53 10.76
C LEU A 307 -5.73 29.65 12.22
N LYS A 308 -4.86 29.32 13.18
CA LYS A 308 -5.16 29.43 14.61
C LYS A 308 -5.60 30.86 14.99
N LEU A 309 -5.09 31.86 14.29
CA LEU A 309 -5.43 33.26 14.52
C LEU A 309 -6.90 33.57 14.15
N PHE A 310 -7.49 32.76 13.31
CA PHE A 310 -8.86 32.98 12.80
C PHE A 310 -9.87 32.04 13.45
N LEU A 311 -9.42 31.09 14.31
CA LEU A 311 -10.33 30.18 15.00
C LEU A 311 -11.00 30.90 16.18
N PRO A 312 -12.26 30.54 16.50
CA PRO A 312 -12.92 31.05 17.71
C PRO A 312 -12.12 30.67 18.95
N SER A 313 -12.22 31.50 19.99
CA SER A 313 -11.53 31.26 21.27
C SER A 313 -11.96 29.90 21.86
N GLY A 314 -10.98 29.11 22.30
CA GLY A 314 -11.23 27.78 22.87
C GLY A 314 -11.38 26.66 21.88
N VAL A 315 -11.20 26.92 20.57
CA VAL A 315 -11.21 25.90 19.53
C VAL A 315 -9.76 25.53 19.19
N SER A 316 -9.48 24.24 19.12
CA SER A 316 -8.14 23.74 18.80
C SER A 316 -8.22 22.66 17.70
N ILE A 317 -7.13 22.55 16.95
CA ILE A 317 -6.97 21.51 15.94
C ILE A 317 -5.93 20.53 16.51
N ASN A 318 -6.32 19.27 16.66
CA ASN A 318 -5.50 18.23 17.27
C ASN A 318 -5.22 17.13 16.26
N VAL A 319 -3.93 16.94 15.95
CA VAL A 319 -3.47 15.95 14.98
C VAL A 319 -3.36 14.58 15.68
N PHE A 320 -3.97 13.55 15.11
CA PHE A 320 -3.87 12.18 15.64
C PHE A 320 -3.21 11.22 14.66
N TYR A 321 -3.02 11.60 13.41
CA TYR A 321 -2.28 10.82 12.42
C TYR A 321 -1.44 11.73 11.56
N ASP A 322 -0.14 11.44 11.51
CA ASP A 322 0.84 12.18 10.71
C ASP A 322 1.78 11.16 10.07
N ARG A 323 1.57 10.92 8.78
CA ARG A 323 2.35 9.92 8.04
C ARG A 323 3.83 10.28 7.96
N SER A 324 4.20 11.55 8.08
CA SER A 324 5.61 11.96 8.07
C SER A 324 6.37 11.41 9.28
N GLU A 325 5.72 11.20 10.43
CA GLU A 325 6.34 10.58 11.61
C GLU A 325 6.75 9.13 11.31
N PHE A 326 5.83 8.37 10.71
CA PHE A 326 6.09 6.99 10.28
C PHE A 326 7.23 6.95 9.25
N THR A 327 7.15 7.83 8.24
CA THR A 327 8.17 7.94 7.18
C THR A 327 9.55 8.25 7.77
N GLN A 328 9.64 9.23 8.68
CA GLN A 328 10.89 9.61 9.33
C GLN A 328 11.48 8.46 10.14
N LYS A 329 10.66 7.76 10.92
CA LYS A 329 11.10 6.61 11.73
C LYS A 329 11.63 5.48 10.82
N ALA A 330 10.91 5.18 9.74
CA ALA A 330 11.29 4.13 8.79
C ALA A 330 12.63 4.47 8.10
N ILE A 331 12.76 5.69 7.58
CA ILE A 331 13.97 6.13 6.88
C ILE A 331 15.16 6.26 7.85
N ALA A 332 14.94 6.76 9.07
CA ALA A 332 15.98 6.83 10.09
C ALA A 332 16.52 5.44 10.44
N THR A 333 15.65 4.44 10.56
CA THR A 333 16.02 3.05 10.81
C THR A 333 16.91 2.51 9.70
N VAL A 334 16.45 2.66 8.44
CA VAL A 334 17.18 2.13 7.28
C VAL A 334 18.51 2.88 7.10
N SER A 335 18.53 4.19 7.29
CA SER A 335 19.76 5.00 7.22
C SER A 335 20.77 4.57 8.29
N LYS A 336 20.30 4.35 9.51
CA LYS A 336 21.14 3.83 10.61
C LYS A 336 21.73 2.46 10.24
N THR A 337 20.88 1.55 9.74
CA THR A 337 21.27 0.21 9.28
C THR A 337 22.33 0.30 8.17
N LEU A 338 22.16 1.21 7.23
CA LEU A 338 23.10 1.43 6.13
C LEU A 338 24.47 1.86 6.68
N ILE A 339 24.50 2.82 7.62
CA ILE A 339 25.74 3.30 8.24
C ILE A 339 26.42 2.17 9.02
N GLU A 340 25.65 1.41 9.82
CA GLU A 340 26.15 0.26 10.58
C GLU A 340 26.78 -0.78 9.64
N ALA A 341 26.12 -1.08 8.51
CA ALA A 341 26.60 -2.01 7.50
C ALA A 341 27.94 -1.53 6.92
N VAL A 342 28.04 -0.24 6.53
CA VAL A 342 29.28 0.34 5.98
C VAL A 342 30.43 0.23 6.99
N VAL A 343 30.17 0.55 8.27
CA VAL A 343 31.19 0.46 9.34
C VAL A 343 31.67 -0.97 9.51
N LEU A 344 30.74 -1.94 9.60
CA LEU A 344 31.10 -3.36 9.73
C LEU A 344 31.93 -3.85 8.55
N ILE A 345 31.58 -3.39 7.35
CA ILE A 345 32.31 -3.76 6.12
C ILE A 345 33.75 -3.19 6.13
N ILE A 346 33.91 -1.94 6.53
CA ILE A 346 35.26 -1.32 6.62
C ILE A 346 36.12 -2.10 7.63
N ILE A 347 35.56 -2.46 8.80
CA ILE A 347 36.24 -3.26 9.80
C ILE A 347 36.65 -4.64 9.21
N THR A 348 35.72 -5.29 8.50
CA THR A 348 35.97 -6.61 7.87
C THR A 348 37.08 -6.52 6.84
N LEU A 349 37.06 -5.50 5.99
CA LEU A 349 38.10 -5.25 4.99
C LEU A 349 39.45 -5.11 5.67
N PHE A 350 39.53 -4.33 6.75
CA PHE A 350 40.78 -4.13 7.49
C PHE A 350 41.30 -5.44 8.08
N LEU A 351 40.40 -6.24 8.70
CA LEU A 351 40.76 -7.52 9.31
C LEU A 351 41.31 -8.53 8.30
N PHE A 352 40.69 -8.61 7.12
CA PHE A 352 41.12 -9.57 6.07
C PHE A 352 42.34 -9.07 5.31
N LEU A 353 42.38 -7.81 4.91
CA LEU A 353 43.48 -7.27 4.09
C LEU A 353 44.72 -6.95 4.91
N GLY A 354 44.56 -6.60 6.17
CA GLY A 354 45.65 -6.25 7.07
C GLY A 354 46.48 -5.02 6.64
N ASN A 355 45.95 -4.25 5.71
CA ASN A 355 46.62 -3.10 5.10
C ASN A 355 45.59 -1.97 4.90
N LEU A 356 45.76 -0.90 5.66
CA LEU A 356 44.86 0.25 5.61
C LEU A 356 44.77 0.86 4.20
N ARG A 357 45.85 0.88 3.47
CA ARG A 357 45.87 1.44 2.11
C ARG A 357 45.04 0.63 1.14
N ALA A 358 45.18 -0.70 1.22
CA ALA A 358 44.38 -1.60 0.38
C ALA A 358 42.87 -1.50 0.76
N SER A 359 42.57 -1.39 2.08
CA SER A 359 41.19 -1.25 2.55
C SER A 359 40.55 0.07 2.08
N VAL A 360 41.31 1.16 2.07
CA VAL A 360 40.86 2.46 1.56
C VAL A 360 40.63 2.37 0.03
N ALA A 361 41.52 1.71 -0.70
CA ALA A 361 41.40 1.55 -2.14
C ALA A 361 40.13 0.79 -2.53
N VAL A 362 39.80 -0.28 -1.77
CA VAL A 362 38.53 -1.02 -1.94
C VAL A 362 37.33 -0.17 -1.50
N GLY A 363 37.43 0.45 -0.34
CA GLY A 363 36.34 1.18 0.27
C GLY A 363 35.82 2.38 -0.51
N VAL A 364 36.65 2.97 -1.37
CA VAL A 364 36.27 4.13 -2.21
C VAL A 364 35.09 3.78 -3.13
N ILE A 365 34.94 2.50 -3.52
CA ILE A 365 33.85 2.11 -4.42
C ILE A 365 32.46 2.30 -3.79
N LEU A 366 32.34 2.20 -2.47
CA LEU A 366 31.04 2.30 -1.78
C LEU A 366 30.40 3.69 -1.97
N PRO A 367 31.03 4.80 -1.56
CA PRO A 367 30.37 6.10 -1.71
C PRO A 367 30.14 6.46 -3.19
N LEU A 368 31.02 6.05 -4.07
CA LEU A 368 30.88 6.33 -5.51
C LEU A 368 29.74 5.53 -6.14
N SER A 369 29.66 4.23 -5.87
CA SER A 369 28.56 3.40 -6.41
C SER A 369 27.21 3.80 -5.84
N LEU A 370 27.14 4.14 -4.55
CA LEU A 370 25.91 4.65 -3.94
C LEU A 370 25.53 6.00 -4.57
N SER A 371 26.50 6.88 -4.85
CA SER A 371 26.27 8.16 -5.53
C SER A 371 25.66 7.95 -6.92
N VAL A 372 26.19 6.99 -7.68
CA VAL A 372 25.64 6.63 -9.00
C VAL A 372 24.20 6.15 -8.84
N ALA A 373 23.94 5.30 -7.84
CA ALA A 373 22.57 4.82 -7.56
C ALA A 373 21.61 5.98 -7.24
N PHE A 374 22.03 6.93 -6.41
CA PHE A 374 21.20 8.09 -6.07
C PHE A 374 20.92 8.98 -7.30
N ILE A 375 21.90 9.16 -8.17
CA ILE A 375 21.70 9.91 -9.42
C ILE A 375 20.64 9.22 -10.29
N PHE A 376 20.75 7.90 -10.48
CA PHE A 376 19.78 7.15 -11.30
C PHE A 376 18.40 7.06 -10.65
N ILE A 377 18.34 6.95 -9.32
CA ILE A 377 17.07 6.98 -8.57
C ILE A 377 16.34 8.30 -8.85
N LYS A 378 17.05 9.43 -8.79
CA LYS A 378 16.45 10.74 -9.07
C LYS A 378 16.02 10.86 -10.53
N LEU A 379 16.87 10.42 -11.46
CA LEU A 379 16.55 10.48 -12.90
C LEU A 379 15.37 9.58 -13.29
N SER A 380 15.11 8.53 -12.52
CA SER A 380 14.00 7.59 -12.75
C SER A 380 12.71 7.99 -12.02
N ASP A 381 12.71 9.14 -11.36
CA ASP A 381 11.59 9.64 -10.56
C ASP A 381 11.14 8.69 -9.44
N LEU A 382 12.09 7.92 -8.92
CA LEU A 382 11.86 7.07 -7.74
C LEU A 382 12.02 7.90 -6.46
N THR A 383 11.33 7.45 -5.39
CA THR A 383 11.50 8.05 -4.06
C THR A 383 12.56 7.28 -3.27
N LEU A 384 13.14 7.93 -2.27
CA LEU A 384 13.94 7.26 -1.24
C LEU A 384 12.92 6.65 -0.25
N ASN A 385 12.88 5.33 -0.19
CA ASN A 385 11.92 4.60 0.63
C ASN A 385 12.55 3.33 1.18
N LEU A 386 11.79 2.59 1.97
CA LEU A 386 12.26 1.34 2.58
C LEU A 386 12.79 0.35 1.55
N MET A 387 12.16 0.29 0.38
CA MET A 387 12.54 -0.66 -0.67
C MET A 387 13.80 -0.20 -1.41
N SER A 388 13.86 1.06 -1.85
CA SER A 388 15.04 1.57 -2.58
C SER A 388 16.29 1.59 -1.69
N LEU A 389 16.17 2.06 -0.45
CA LEU A 389 17.29 2.07 0.50
C LEU A 389 17.65 0.65 0.96
N GLY A 390 16.65 -0.21 1.14
CA GLY A 390 16.86 -1.64 1.46
C GLY A 390 17.65 -2.34 0.36
N GLY A 391 17.35 -2.03 -0.90
CA GLY A 391 18.11 -2.53 -2.05
C GLY A 391 19.57 -2.11 -1.99
N LEU A 392 19.83 -0.86 -1.59
CA LEU A 392 21.23 -0.37 -1.46
C LEU A 392 21.96 -1.10 -0.33
N ILE A 393 21.31 -1.43 0.79
CA ILE A 393 21.93 -2.21 1.88
C ILE A 393 22.34 -3.59 1.36
N ILE A 394 21.46 -4.24 0.60
CA ILE A 394 21.76 -5.55 -0.01
C ILE A 394 22.93 -5.42 -0.98
N ALA A 395 22.92 -4.37 -1.80
CA ALA A 395 23.93 -4.13 -2.83
C ALA A 395 25.33 -3.92 -2.23
N ILE A 396 25.44 -3.29 -1.06
CA ILE A 396 26.72 -2.92 -0.44
C ILE A 396 27.70 -4.12 -0.43
N GLY A 397 27.22 -5.29 -0.01
CA GLY A 397 28.01 -6.50 0.01
C GLY A 397 28.52 -6.91 -1.38
N MET A 398 27.68 -6.73 -2.38
CA MET A 398 27.97 -7.09 -3.77
C MET A 398 28.85 -6.04 -4.48
N LEU A 399 28.73 -4.76 -4.08
CA LEU A 399 29.50 -3.67 -4.69
C LEU A 399 30.99 -3.80 -4.46
N ILE A 400 31.36 -4.32 -3.31
CA ILE A 400 32.77 -4.42 -2.87
C ILE A 400 33.50 -5.55 -3.58
N ASP A 401 32.81 -6.64 -3.93
CA ASP A 401 33.40 -7.85 -4.48
C ASP A 401 34.34 -7.56 -5.66
N SER A 402 33.87 -6.79 -6.63
CA SER A 402 34.63 -6.45 -7.81
C SER A 402 35.87 -5.63 -7.46
N ALA A 403 35.75 -4.68 -6.53
CA ALA A 403 36.88 -3.86 -6.09
C ALA A 403 37.91 -4.68 -5.30
N VAL A 404 37.44 -5.61 -4.46
CA VAL A 404 38.29 -6.52 -3.68
C VAL A 404 39.19 -7.34 -4.64
N VAL A 405 38.56 -7.95 -5.65
CA VAL A 405 39.30 -8.78 -6.62
C VAL A 405 40.35 -7.94 -7.35
N VAL A 406 40.00 -6.74 -7.80
CA VAL A 406 40.93 -5.84 -8.51
C VAL A 406 42.07 -5.40 -7.61
N VAL A 407 41.76 -4.90 -6.39
CA VAL A 407 42.78 -4.38 -5.47
C VAL A 407 43.70 -5.50 -4.97
N GLU A 408 43.12 -6.66 -4.64
CA GLU A 408 43.91 -7.80 -4.14
C GLU A 408 44.89 -8.31 -5.21
N ASN A 409 44.42 -8.48 -6.46
CA ASN A 409 45.29 -8.90 -7.57
C ASN A 409 46.39 -7.84 -7.84
N ALA A 410 46.04 -6.56 -7.78
CA ALA A 410 47.01 -5.47 -7.93
C ALA A 410 48.06 -5.48 -6.80
N PHE A 411 47.63 -5.70 -5.57
CA PHE A 411 48.52 -5.75 -4.40
C PHE A 411 49.46 -6.95 -4.47
N GLU A 412 48.94 -8.13 -4.86
CA GLU A 412 49.74 -9.36 -5.04
C GLU A 412 50.85 -9.15 -6.11
N LYS A 413 50.47 -8.57 -7.25
CA LYS A 413 51.42 -8.31 -8.35
C LYS A 413 52.48 -7.28 -7.95
N LEU A 414 52.10 -6.26 -7.21
CA LEU A 414 53.02 -5.23 -6.69
C LEU A 414 54.02 -5.84 -5.68
N SER A 415 53.56 -6.75 -4.84
CA SER A 415 54.39 -7.38 -3.80
C SER A 415 55.35 -8.41 -4.39
N ALA A 416 54.96 -9.06 -5.49
CA ALA A 416 55.74 -10.17 -6.10
C ALA A 416 56.80 -9.69 -7.08
N ASN A 417 56.71 -8.49 -7.62
CA ASN A 417 57.59 -8.07 -8.72
C ASN A 417 58.20 -6.70 -8.50
N THR A 418 59.51 -6.63 -8.53
CA THR A 418 60.30 -5.41 -8.26
C THR A 418 60.90 -4.76 -9.52
N LYS A 419 60.73 -5.38 -10.70
CA LYS A 419 61.41 -4.93 -11.93
C LYS A 419 60.55 -4.04 -12.86
N THR A 420 59.24 -4.01 -12.69
CA THR A 420 58.33 -3.20 -13.54
C THR A 420 57.81 -1.96 -12.80
N THR A 421 57.47 -0.93 -13.55
CA THR A 421 56.87 0.29 -12.96
C THR A 421 55.54 -0.05 -12.32
N LYS A 422 55.21 0.66 -11.24
CA LYS A 422 53.97 0.50 -10.49
C LYS A 422 52.72 0.55 -11.40
N LEU A 423 52.66 1.53 -12.29
CA LEU A 423 51.56 1.70 -13.24
C LEU A 423 51.39 0.48 -14.17
N HIS A 424 52.50 -0.03 -14.68
CA HIS A 424 52.48 -1.18 -15.58
C HIS A 424 52.03 -2.48 -14.87
N ALA A 425 52.50 -2.68 -13.63
CA ALA A 425 52.10 -3.81 -12.79
C ALA A 425 50.59 -3.77 -12.51
N ILE A 426 50.06 -2.62 -12.19
CA ILE A 426 48.60 -2.42 -11.93
C ILE A 426 47.81 -2.62 -13.21
N TYR A 427 48.27 -2.08 -14.35
CA TYR A 427 47.61 -2.28 -15.65
C TYR A 427 47.52 -3.78 -16.00
N ARG A 428 48.60 -4.49 -15.87
CA ARG A 428 48.64 -5.94 -16.14
C ARG A 428 47.67 -6.72 -15.22
N SER A 429 47.74 -6.39 -13.94
CA SER A 429 46.85 -7.01 -12.93
C SER A 429 45.37 -6.80 -13.25
N CYS A 430 44.98 -5.55 -13.54
CA CYS A 430 43.59 -5.21 -13.84
C CYS A 430 43.13 -5.85 -15.17
N LYS A 431 43.94 -5.81 -16.17
CA LYS A 431 43.67 -6.43 -17.50
C LYS A 431 43.37 -7.91 -17.38
N GLU A 432 44.14 -8.61 -16.54
CA GLU A 432 44.06 -10.05 -16.30
C GLU A 432 42.66 -10.48 -15.79
N ILE A 433 42.08 -9.69 -14.92
CA ILE A 433 40.82 -10.06 -14.24
C ILE A 433 39.61 -9.29 -14.77
N ALA A 434 39.81 -8.31 -15.66
CA ALA A 434 38.74 -7.43 -16.13
C ALA A 434 37.53 -8.18 -16.70
N VAL A 435 37.76 -9.22 -17.50
CA VAL A 435 36.67 -10.00 -18.10
C VAL A 435 35.86 -10.73 -17.02
N SER A 436 36.54 -11.34 -16.04
CA SER A 436 35.87 -12.07 -14.95
C SER A 436 35.02 -11.11 -14.06
N VAL A 437 35.60 -9.95 -13.75
CA VAL A 437 34.90 -8.93 -12.91
C VAL A 437 33.67 -8.41 -13.65
N VAL A 438 33.82 -8.02 -14.92
CA VAL A 438 32.70 -7.49 -15.71
C VAL A 438 31.60 -8.55 -15.90
N SER A 439 32.00 -9.79 -16.28
CA SER A 439 31.08 -10.90 -16.45
C SER A 439 30.31 -11.19 -15.15
N GLY A 440 31.00 -11.17 -14.01
CA GLY A 440 30.41 -11.42 -12.70
C GLY A 440 29.35 -10.38 -12.35
N VAL A 441 29.66 -9.09 -12.53
CA VAL A 441 28.70 -8.01 -12.24
C VAL A 441 27.49 -8.10 -13.18
N VAL A 442 27.71 -8.36 -14.48
CA VAL A 442 26.63 -8.52 -15.47
C VAL A 442 25.72 -9.69 -15.09
N ILE A 443 26.28 -10.80 -14.62
CA ILE A 443 25.53 -11.99 -14.18
C ILE A 443 24.63 -11.61 -12.99
N ILE A 444 25.14 -10.86 -12.02
CA ILE A 444 24.33 -10.41 -10.87
C ILE A 444 23.17 -9.53 -11.37
N ILE A 445 23.44 -8.59 -12.28
CA ILE A 445 22.41 -7.72 -12.86
C ILE A 445 21.32 -8.58 -13.53
N VAL A 446 21.70 -9.59 -14.32
CA VAL A 446 20.75 -10.48 -15.01
C VAL A 446 19.87 -11.23 -14.01
N PHE A 447 20.40 -11.62 -12.85
CA PHE A 447 19.59 -12.26 -11.81
C PHE A 447 18.49 -11.35 -11.25
N PHE A 448 18.65 -10.02 -11.29
CA PHE A 448 17.62 -9.09 -10.83
C PHE A 448 16.56 -8.77 -11.89
N VAL A 449 16.75 -9.16 -13.15
CA VAL A 449 15.75 -8.96 -14.21
C VAL A 449 14.39 -9.58 -13.86
N PRO A 450 14.28 -10.80 -13.29
CA PRO A 450 13.00 -11.38 -12.89
C PRO A 450 12.19 -10.46 -11.97
N ILE A 451 12.84 -9.79 -11.03
CA ILE A 451 12.15 -8.86 -10.11
C ILE A 451 11.62 -7.65 -10.87
N LEU A 452 12.40 -7.14 -11.83
CA LEU A 452 11.98 -6.00 -12.67
C LEU A 452 10.76 -6.33 -13.53
N THR A 453 10.48 -7.60 -13.80
CA THR A 453 9.33 -8.04 -14.60
C THR A 453 8.08 -8.31 -13.77
N LEU A 454 8.16 -8.30 -12.44
CA LEU A 454 7.00 -8.49 -11.57
C LEU A 454 5.94 -7.42 -11.86
N GLN A 455 4.68 -7.81 -11.73
CA GLN A 455 3.52 -6.96 -11.98
C GLN A 455 2.67 -6.85 -10.71
N GLY A 456 1.69 -5.97 -10.73
CA GLY A 456 0.78 -5.79 -9.60
C GLY A 456 1.46 -5.19 -8.38
N LEU A 457 0.92 -5.46 -7.21
CA LEU A 457 1.42 -4.94 -5.94
C LEU A 457 2.88 -5.37 -5.69
N GLU A 458 3.17 -6.64 -5.90
CA GLU A 458 4.51 -7.20 -5.70
C GLU A 458 5.54 -6.53 -6.62
N GLY A 459 5.15 -6.24 -7.86
CA GLY A 459 6.01 -5.52 -8.80
C GLY A 459 6.30 -4.10 -8.32
N LYS A 460 5.26 -3.39 -7.90
CA LYS A 460 5.39 -2.00 -7.43
C LYS A 460 6.22 -1.92 -6.15
N MET A 461 6.11 -2.92 -5.27
CA MET A 461 6.89 -2.97 -4.02
C MET A 461 8.35 -3.30 -4.26
N PHE A 462 8.66 -4.32 -5.08
CA PHE A 462 10.02 -4.86 -5.18
C PHE A 462 10.81 -4.34 -6.38
N ARG A 463 10.17 -3.74 -7.38
CA ARG A 463 10.90 -3.14 -8.51
C ARG A 463 11.85 -2.02 -8.07
N PRO A 464 11.48 -1.08 -7.18
CA PRO A 464 12.43 -0.07 -6.70
C PRO A 464 13.64 -0.68 -5.99
N LEU A 465 13.47 -1.78 -5.25
CA LEU A 465 14.57 -2.51 -4.62
C LEU A 465 15.55 -3.03 -5.69
N ALA A 466 15.03 -3.72 -6.70
CA ALA A 466 15.84 -4.27 -7.79
C ALA A 466 16.51 -3.15 -8.61
N GLN A 467 15.78 -2.07 -8.89
CA GLN A 467 16.31 -0.91 -9.62
C GLN A 467 17.48 -0.27 -8.87
N SER A 468 17.36 -0.10 -7.55
CA SER A 468 18.44 0.46 -6.72
C SER A 468 19.69 -0.41 -6.77
N ILE A 469 19.53 -1.72 -6.66
CA ILE A 469 20.63 -2.68 -6.74
C ILE A 469 21.29 -2.59 -8.12
N VAL A 470 20.51 -2.62 -9.20
CA VAL A 470 21.01 -2.57 -10.57
C VAL A 470 21.77 -1.27 -10.83
N TYR A 471 21.24 -0.13 -10.36
CA TYR A 471 21.90 1.18 -10.52
C TYR A 471 23.26 1.21 -9.80
N ALA A 472 23.32 0.70 -8.57
CA ALA A 472 24.55 0.61 -7.81
C ALA A 472 25.57 -0.31 -8.50
N LEU A 473 25.10 -1.47 -9.02
CA LEU A 473 25.94 -2.43 -9.74
C LEU A 473 26.46 -1.85 -11.07
N LEU A 474 25.65 -1.08 -11.79
CA LEU A 474 26.11 -0.39 -13.01
C LEU A 474 27.22 0.59 -12.67
N GLY A 475 27.07 1.30 -11.54
CA GLY A 475 28.13 2.17 -11.03
C GLY A 475 29.40 1.38 -10.75
N THR A 476 29.27 0.27 -10.04
CA THR A 476 30.41 -0.61 -9.70
C THR A 476 31.09 -1.16 -10.96
N LEU A 477 30.29 -1.55 -11.94
CA LEU A 477 30.81 -2.09 -13.23
C LEU A 477 31.79 -1.11 -13.88
N VAL A 478 31.41 0.16 -13.96
CA VAL A 478 32.25 1.19 -14.56
C VAL A 478 33.40 1.56 -13.63
N LEU A 479 33.12 1.75 -12.35
CA LEU A 479 34.10 2.26 -11.37
C LEU A 479 35.22 1.23 -11.08
N SER A 480 34.90 -0.07 -11.12
CA SER A 480 35.88 -1.13 -10.85
C SER A 480 36.99 -1.19 -11.91
N ILE A 481 36.70 -0.77 -13.14
CA ILE A 481 37.67 -0.77 -14.23
C ILE A 481 38.25 0.64 -14.54
N THR A 482 37.74 1.68 -13.87
CA THR A 482 38.23 3.08 -14.05
C THR A 482 38.86 3.62 -12.78
N ILE A 483 38.07 3.87 -11.74
CA ILE A 483 38.54 4.56 -10.52
C ILE A 483 39.39 3.64 -9.63
N ILE A 484 39.05 2.36 -9.52
CA ILE A 484 39.77 1.45 -8.63
C ILE A 484 41.22 1.23 -9.11
N PRO A 485 41.52 1.00 -10.40
CA PRO A 485 42.92 0.99 -10.87
C PRO A 485 43.65 2.28 -10.56
N VAL A 486 43.01 3.45 -10.75
CA VAL A 486 43.62 4.77 -10.50
C VAL A 486 43.92 4.94 -9.00
N VAL A 487 42.98 4.64 -8.11
CA VAL A 487 43.15 4.74 -6.65
C VAL A 487 44.28 3.76 -6.23
N SER A 488 44.26 2.53 -6.77
CA SER A 488 45.30 1.53 -6.50
C SER A 488 46.66 2.09 -6.87
N SER A 489 46.76 2.76 -8.03
CA SER A 489 48.05 3.34 -8.49
C SER A 489 48.58 4.46 -7.58
N LEU A 490 47.67 5.17 -6.91
CA LEU A 490 48.01 6.28 -5.99
C LEU A 490 48.30 5.81 -4.58
N VAL A 491 47.52 4.87 -4.08
CA VAL A 491 47.46 4.52 -2.63
C VAL A 491 48.29 3.29 -2.30
N LEU A 492 48.32 2.25 -3.13
CA LEU A 492 49.05 1.01 -2.86
C LEU A 492 50.56 1.26 -2.92
N LYS A 493 51.29 0.54 -2.07
CA LYS A 493 52.76 0.50 -2.06
C LYS A 493 53.21 -0.96 -2.08
N ALA A 494 54.36 -1.20 -2.71
CA ALA A 494 54.99 -2.50 -2.70
C ALA A 494 55.51 -2.80 -1.28
N THR A 495 54.79 -3.59 -0.53
CA THR A 495 55.17 -4.06 0.81
C THR A 495 55.20 -5.59 0.83
N PRO A 496 56.08 -6.20 1.65
CA PRO A 496 56.07 -7.66 1.75
C PRO A 496 54.70 -8.17 2.15
N HIS A 497 54.22 -9.18 1.46
CA HIS A 497 52.90 -9.74 1.71
C HIS A 497 52.98 -10.59 2.97
N SER A 498 52.42 -10.07 4.07
CA SER A 498 52.28 -10.82 5.31
C SER A 498 50.82 -11.23 5.47
N GLU A 499 50.57 -12.52 5.60
CA GLU A 499 49.19 -13.01 5.91
C GLU A 499 48.76 -12.48 7.27
N THR A 500 47.52 -12.02 7.33
CA THR A 500 46.91 -11.59 8.60
C THR A 500 46.72 -12.78 9.53
N PHE A 501 46.65 -12.56 10.83
CA PHE A 501 46.33 -13.58 11.84
C PHE A 501 45.08 -14.38 11.43
N LEU A 502 44.06 -13.68 10.99
CA LEU A 502 42.77 -14.28 10.58
C LEU A 502 42.98 -15.23 9.38
N THR A 503 43.69 -14.77 8.34
CA THR A 503 43.96 -15.57 7.14
C THR A 503 44.78 -16.82 7.46
N ARG A 504 45.81 -16.68 8.32
CA ARG A 504 46.62 -17.82 8.77
C ARG A 504 45.81 -18.86 9.51
N PHE A 505 44.92 -18.39 10.41
CA PHE A 505 44.04 -19.27 11.19
C PHE A 505 43.09 -20.04 10.25
N LEU A 506 42.47 -19.32 9.28
CA LEU A 506 41.54 -19.92 8.32
C LEU A 506 42.28 -20.94 7.40
N ASN A 507 43.47 -20.60 6.92
CA ASN A 507 44.26 -21.51 6.11
C ASN A 507 44.62 -22.79 6.88
N ARG A 508 44.91 -22.69 8.19
CA ARG A 508 45.25 -23.83 9.05
C ARG A 508 44.11 -24.85 9.13
N ILE A 509 42.88 -24.38 9.09
CA ILE A 509 41.67 -25.24 9.11
C ILE A 509 41.39 -25.75 7.70
N TYR A 510 41.46 -24.88 6.70
CA TYR A 510 41.01 -25.14 5.34
C TYR A 510 41.91 -26.13 4.59
N ALA A 511 43.25 -25.97 4.70
CA ALA A 511 44.19 -26.75 3.92
C ALA A 511 44.00 -28.27 4.08
N PRO A 512 43.91 -28.83 5.32
CA PRO A 512 43.69 -30.27 5.48
C PRO A 512 42.31 -30.71 4.99
N LEU A 513 41.27 -29.88 5.14
CA LEU A 513 39.95 -30.18 4.64
C LEU A 513 39.97 -30.24 3.09
N LEU A 514 40.59 -29.27 2.45
CA LEU A 514 40.70 -29.21 1.00
C LEU A 514 41.41 -30.47 0.46
N GLU A 515 42.54 -30.83 1.08
CA GLU A 515 43.31 -32.03 0.67
C GLU A 515 42.47 -33.31 0.80
N PHE A 516 41.73 -33.46 1.89
CA PHE A 516 40.80 -34.58 2.09
C PHE A 516 39.74 -34.64 0.99
N PHE A 517 39.08 -33.49 0.68
CA PHE A 517 38.04 -33.41 -0.36
C PHE A 517 38.60 -33.71 -1.76
N VAL A 518 39.73 -33.16 -2.07
CA VAL A 518 40.39 -33.38 -3.41
C VAL A 518 40.80 -34.83 -3.59
N HIS A 519 41.27 -35.51 -2.54
CA HIS A 519 41.71 -36.91 -2.65
C HIS A 519 40.53 -37.90 -2.60
N ASN A 520 39.32 -37.49 -2.15
CA ASN A 520 38.15 -38.36 -2.11
C ASN A 520 36.95 -37.73 -2.86
N PRO A 521 37.12 -37.38 -4.15
CA PRO A 521 36.07 -36.60 -4.86
C PRO A 521 34.74 -37.33 -4.95
N LYS A 522 34.70 -38.64 -5.19
CA LYS A 522 33.46 -39.42 -5.36
C LYS A 522 32.66 -39.47 -4.09
N LYS A 523 33.32 -39.66 -2.93
CA LYS A 523 32.65 -39.72 -1.60
C LYS A 523 32.08 -38.35 -1.23
N VAL A 524 32.84 -37.30 -1.52
CA VAL A 524 32.45 -35.90 -1.23
C VAL A 524 31.23 -35.49 -2.08
N ILE A 525 31.23 -35.82 -3.38
CA ILE A 525 30.14 -35.54 -4.31
C ILE A 525 28.86 -36.29 -3.85
N LEU A 526 29.00 -37.56 -3.45
CA LEU A 526 27.87 -38.35 -2.94
C LEU A 526 27.31 -37.73 -1.66
N GLY A 527 28.19 -37.33 -0.72
CA GLY A 527 27.77 -36.65 0.51
C GLY A 527 27.06 -35.33 0.26
N ALA A 528 27.57 -34.54 -0.68
CA ALA A 528 26.97 -33.28 -1.10
C ALA A 528 25.59 -33.51 -1.75
N PHE A 529 25.48 -34.54 -2.57
CA PHE A 529 24.21 -34.90 -3.21
C PHE A 529 23.17 -35.33 -2.17
N VAL A 530 23.56 -36.14 -1.19
CA VAL A 530 22.68 -36.55 -0.07
C VAL A 530 22.24 -35.33 0.73
N PHE A 531 23.16 -34.41 1.03
CA PHE A 531 22.87 -33.15 1.73
C PHE A 531 21.87 -32.29 0.94
N LEU A 532 22.08 -32.19 -0.36
CA LEU A 532 21.22 -31.44 -1.28
C LEU A 532 19.78 -32.00 -1.23
N VAL A 533 19.63 -33.33 -1.41
CA VAL A 533 18.32 -33.99 -1.41
C VAL A 533 17.64 -33.83 -0.06
N ALA A 534 18.36 -34.04 1.03
CA ALA A 534 17.84 -33.91 2.40
C ALA A 534 17.37 -32.48 2.68
N SER A 535 18.15 -31.51 2.25
CA SER A 535 17.82 -30.08 2.46
C SER A 535 16.63 -29.64 1.62
N LEU A 536 16.57 -30.06 0.37
CA LEU A 536 15.45 -29.76 -0.52
C LEU A 536 14.14 -30.44 -0.07
N SER A 537 14.24 -31.55 0.68
CA SER A 537 13.07 -32.22 1.25
C SER A 537 12.38 -31.38 2.33
N LEU A 538 13.04 -30.33 2.83
CA LEU A 538 12.44 -29.36 3.75
C LEU A 538 11.45 -28.43 3.05
N PHE A 539 11.53 -28.29 1.72
CA PHE A 539 10.70 -27.34 0.97
C PHE A 539 9.20 -27.48 1.25
N PRO A 540 8.63 -28.69 1.27
CA PRO A 540 7.19 -28.84 1.59
C PRO A 540 6.83 -28.44 3.04
N PHE A 541 7.81 -28.48 3.94
CA PHE A 541 7.60 -28.18 5.37
C PHE A 541 7.79 -26.69 5.70
N VAL A 542 8.35 -25.92 4.80
CA VAL A 542 8.46 -24.47 4.94
C VAL A 542 7.19 -23.86 4.34
N GLY A 543 6.43 -23.15 5.18
CA GLY A 543 5.19 -22.52 4.75
C GLY A 543 5.43 -21.41 3.73
N LYS A 544 4.37 -20.99 3.05
CA LYS A 544 4.41 -19.95 2.01
C LYS A 544 3.42 -18.84 2.30
N ASN A 545 3.90 -17.60 2.32
CA ASN A 545 3.11 -16.38 2.52
C ASN A 545 3.40 -15.38 1.41
N PHE A 546 2.56 -14.35 1.32
CA PHE A 546 2.80 -13.26 0.38
C PHE A 546 3.85 -12.30 0.93
N MET A 547 3.54 -11.60 2.02
CA MET A 547 4.44 -10.65 2.68
C MET A 547 4.26 -10.73 4.19
N PRO A 548 5.32 -10.48 4.97
CA PRO A 548 5.16 -10.31 6.41
C PRO A 548 4.38 -9.00 6.67
N ALA A 549 3.62 -8.98 7.75
CA ALA A 549 2.88 -7.80 8.17
C ALA A 549 3.85 -6.69 8.59
N LEU A 550 3.66 -5.50 8.07
CA LEU A 550 4.48 -4.33 8.39
C LEU A 550 3.91 -3.66 9.64
N ASP A 551 4.77 -3.28 10.58
CA ASP A 551 4.35 -2.58 11.79
C ASP A 551 4.36 -1.07 11.55
N GLU A 552 3.17 -0.47 11.46
CA GLU A 552 3.01 0.98 11.26
C GLU A 552 3.03 1.76 12.59
N GLY A 553 3.06 1.06 13.72
CA GLY A 553 3.02 1.66 15.05
C GLY A 553 1.58 1.78 15.56
N ASP A 554 0.78 2.62 14.93
CA ASP A 554 -0.63 2.80 15.27
C ASP A 554 -1.47 1.65 14.71
N VAL A 555 -2.69 1.52 15.21
CA VAL A 555 -3.60 0.42 14.87
C VAL A 555 -4.98 1.00 14.51
N VAL A 556 -5.68 0.33 13.61
CA VAL A 556 -7.10 0.57 13.35
C VAL A 556 -7.87 -0.64 13.85
N LEU A 557 -8.75 -0.42 14.82
CA LEU A 557 -9.69 -1.45 15.31
C LEU A 557 -10.99 -1.28 14.51
N SER A 558 -11.29 -2.23 13.65
CA SER A 558 -12.57 -2.26 12.93
C SER A 558 -13.61 -2.89 13.84
N VAL A 559 -14.72 -2.18 14.03
CA VAL A 559 -15.84 -2.61 14.86
C VAL A 559 -17.04 -2.80 13.96
N GLU A 560 -17.63 -3.99 13.96
CA GLU A 560 -18.79 -4.30 13.14
C GLU A 560 -19.90 -4.83 14.02
N THR A 561 -21.03 -4.09 14.01
CA THR A 561 -22.20 -4.38 14.83
C THR A 561 -23.35 -4.91 13.98
N THR A 562 -24.53 -5.03 14.59
CA THR A 562 -25.73 -5.47 13.85
C THR A 562 -26.07 -4.47 12.73
N PRO A 563 -26.43 -4.95 11.54
CA PRO A 563 -26.70 -4.06 10.41
C PRO A 563 -27.79 -3.01 10.63
N SER A 564 -28.77 -3.31 11.48
CA SER A 564 -29.91 -2.44 11.73
C SER A 564 -29.73 -1.45 12.89
N ILE A 565 -28.48 -1.30 13.39
CA ILE A 565 -28.20 -0.38 14.51
C ILE A 565 -28.53 1.07 14.11
N SER A 566 -29.13 1.82 15.04
CA SER A 566 -29.40 3.24 14.80
C SER A 566 -28.17 4.11 15.03
N LEU A 567 -28.16 5.31 14.47
CA LEU A 567 -27.07 6.28 14.60
C LEU A 567 -26.73 6.54 16.08
N ASP A 568 -27.76 6.85 16.91
CA ASP A 568 -27.56 7.18 18.31
C ASP A 568 -27.04 5.99 19.11
N GLN A 569 -27.57 4.79 18.84
CA GLN A 569 -27.12 3.57 19.52
C GLN A 569 -25.67 3.24 19.14
N SER A 570 -25.32 3.42 17.86
CA SER A 570 -23.95 3.18 17.36
C SER A 570 -22.98 4.16 18.03
N LYS A 571 -23.38 5.44 18.16
CA LYS A 571 -22.56 6.48 18.80
C LYS A 571 -22.33 6.16 20.29
N ASP A 572 -23.39 5.83 21.03
CA ASP A 572 -23.31 5.48 22.45
C ASP A 572 -22.41 4.26 22.64
N LEU A 573 -22.55 3.26 21.78
CA LEU A 573 -21.73 2.05 21.80
C LEU A 573 -20.24 2.39 21.59
N MET A 574 -19.94 3.24 20.60
CA MET A 574 -18.55 3.61 20.31
C MET A 574 -17.92 4.40 21.46
N LEU A 575 -18.67 5.31 22.07
CA LEU A 575 -18.19 6.05 23.25
C LEU A 575 -17.87 5.08 24.41
N ASN A 576 -18.70 4.07 24.60
CA ASN A 576 -18.48 3.04 25.65
C ASN A 576 -17.25 2.17 25.34
N ILE A 577 -17.06 1.79 24.06
CA ILE A 577 -15.89 1.01 23.63
C ILE A 577 -14.62 1.82 23.85
N GLU A 578 -14.60 3.08 23.42
CA GLU A 578 -13.46 3.98 23.60
C GLU A 578 -13.12 4.16 25.08
N SER A 579 -14.12 4.36 25.92
CA SER A 579 -13.97 4.52 27.36
C SER A 579 -13.38 3.25 28.01
N ALA A 580 -13.85 2.08 27.59
CA ALA A 580 -13.35 0.79 28.08
C ALA A 580 -11.88 0.61 27.73
N ILE A 581 -11.50 0.92 26.49
CA ILE A 581 -10.11 0.81 26.05
C ILE A 581 -9.24 1.80 26.83
N LYS A 582 -9.62 3.06 26.92
CA LYS A 582 -8.86 4.09 27.65
C LYS A 582 -8.65 3.75 29.11
N LYS A 583 -9.67 3.18 29.74
CA LYS A 583 -9.64 2.83 31.17
C LYS A 583 -8.67 1.68 31.45
N HIS A 584 -8.61 0.67 30.58
CA HIS A 584 -7.87 -0.57 30.81
C HIS A 584 -6.50 -0.62 30.14
N VAL A 585 -6.29 0.17 29.07
CA VAL A 585 -5.04 0.14 28.30
C VAL A 585 -4.34 1.50 28.39
N LYS A 586 -3.39 1.62 29.29
CA LYS A 586 -2.69 2.90 29.56
C LYS A 586 -1.76 3.33 28.43
N GLU A 587 -1.37 2.40 27.57
CA GLU A 587 -0.50 2.64 26.43
C GLU A 587 -1.19 3.45 25.32
N VAL A 588 -2.51 3.59 25.37
CA VAL A 588 -3.29 4.31 24.38
C VAL A 588 -3.16 5.83 24.62
N LYS A 589 -2.64 6.54 23.62
CA LYS A 589 -2.50 8.00 23.63
C LYS A 589 -3.81 8.68 23.26
N SER A 590 -4.40 8.27 22.13
CA SER A 590 -5.67 8.80 21.66
C SER A 590 -6.47 7.74 20.90
N ILE A 591 -7.79 7.91 20.89
CA ILE A 591 -8.70 7.06 20.11
C ILE A 591 -9.61 8.00 19.32
N VAL A 592 -9.67 7.83 18.01
CA VAL A 592 -10.61 8.53 17.14
C VAL A 592 -11.33 7.47 16.30
N ALA A 593 -12.64 7.38 16.49
CA ALA A 593 -13.48 6.40 15.79
C ALA A 593 -14.38 7.10 14.79
N ARG A 594 -14.34 6.64 13.55
CA ARG A 594 -15.22 7.16 12.49
C ARG A 594 -16.18 6.05 12.06
N THR A 595 -17.48 6.37 12.10
CA THR A 595 -18.56 5.46 11.79
C THR A 595 -19.32 5.99 10.58
N GLY A 596 -19.68 5.11 9.67
CA GLY A 596 -20.48 5.49 8.51
C GLY A 596 -19.64 6.04 7.37
N SER A 597 -20.28 6.75 6.45
CA SER A 597 -19.61 7.27 5.26
C SER A 597 -19.17 8.74 5.45
N ASP A 598 -18.13 9.08 4.70
CA ASP A 598 -17.51 10.41 4.69
C ASP A 598 -18.15 11.32 3.63
N GLU A 599 -17.74 12.59 3.62
CA GLU A 599 -18.30 13.60 2.70
C GLU A 599 -18.02 13.25 1.23
N LEU A 600 -16.80 12.81 0.93
CA LEU A 600 -16.43 12.47 -0.45
C LEU A 600 -16.92 11.08 -0.89
N GLY A 601 -17.35 10.25 0.06
CA GLY A 601 -17.80 8.89 -0.23
C GLY A 601 -16.67 7.92 -0.53
N LEU A 602 -15.46 8.26 -0.14
CA LEU A 602 -14.28 7.40 -0.35
C LEU A 602 -14.29 6.21 0.61
N ASP A 603 -14.94 6.38 1.75
CA ASP A 603 -15.15 5.33 2.75
C ASP A 603 -16.66 5.06 2.83
N LEU A 604 -17.07 3.88 2.41
CA LEU A 604 -18.48 3.49 2.32
C LEU A 604 -18.95 2.73 3.57
N GLY A 605 -18.48 3.13 4.74
CA GLY A 605 -18.95 2.51 5.98
C GLY A 605 -20.46 2.64 6.17
N GLY A 606 -21.11 1.62 6.69
CA GLY A 606 -22.48 1.68 7.18
C GLY A 606 -22.47 2.18 8.63
N LEU A 607 -23.65 2.50 9.17
CA LEU A 607 -23.77 2.91 10.58
C LEU A 607 -23.36 1.80 11.55
N ASN A 608 -23.27 0.57 11.08
CA ASN A 608 -22.83 -0.60 11.83
C ASN A 608 -21.32 -0.86 11.69
N GLN A 609 -20.62 -0.05 10.93
CA GLN A 609 -19.19 -0.23 10.65
C GLN A 609 -18.41 0.99 11.12
N THR A 610 -17.41 0.75 11.95
CA THR A 610 -16.57 1.81 12.54
C THR A 610 -15.10 1.45 12.39
N ASP A 611 -14.30 2.40 11.94
CA ASP A 611 -12.84 2.31 11.95
C ASP A 611 -12.32 3.20 13.08
N THR A 612 -11.69 2.57 14.06
CA THR A 612 -11.20 3.21 15.27
C THR A 612 -9.69 3.34 15.21
N PHE A 613 -9.19 4.56 15.03
CA PHE A 613 -7.75 4.85 14.98
C PHE A 613 -7.23 4.97 16.41
N ILE A 614 -6.32 4.08 16.79
CA ILE A 614 -5.73 4.03 18.12
C ILE A 614 -4.24 4.36 18.00
N SER A 615 -3.84 5.48 18.61
CA SER A 615 -2.44 5.92 18.70
C SER A 615 -1.89 5.52 20.06
N PHE A 616 -0.61 5.13 20.09
CA PHE A 616 0.03 4.66 21.31
C PHE A 616 1.12 5.63 21.76
N ILE A 617 1.40 5.60 23.07
CA ILE A 617 2.58 6.27 23.66
C ILE A 617 3.85 5.58 23.12
N PRO A 618 5.03 6.23 23.24
CA PRO A 618 6.27 5.63 22.72
C PRO A 618 6.51 4.24 23.29
N LYS A 619 6.98 3.33 22.45
CA LYS A 619 7.18 1.89 22.79
C LYS A 619 8.01 1.67 24.06
N LYS A 620 8.94 2.57 24.37
CA LYS A 620 9.80 2.51 25.56
C LYS A 620 9.00 2.62 26.86
N GLU A 621 7.81 3.20 26.80
CA GLU A 621 6.93 3.43 27.97
C GLU A 621 5.85 2.36 28.12
N TRP A 622 5.83 1.36 27.23
CA TRP A 622 4.82 0.29 27.28
C TRP A 622 5.06 -0.64 28.48
N SER A 623 3.99 -1.13 29.08
CA SER A 623 4.00 -2.14 30.14
C SER A 623 4.12 -3.56 29.58
N VAL A 624 3.95 -3.73 28.25
CA VAL A 624 4.04 -5.00 27.53
C VAL A 624 5.26 -4.97 26.59
N LYS A 625 5.75 -6.14 26.20
CA LYS A 625 6.97 -6.23 25.38
C LYS A 625 6.71 -6.13 23.87
N THR A 626 5.57 -6.66 23.43
CA THR A 626 5.26 -6.75 22.00
C THR A 626 3.93 -6.06 21.68
N LYS A 627 3.76 -5.71 20.39
CA LYS A 627 2.50 -5.14 19.89
C LYS A 627 1.37 -6.17 20.01
N ASP A 628 1.65 -7.45 19.77
CA ASP A 628 0.65 -8.52 19.88
C ASP A 628 0.08 -8.60 21.31
N GLU A 629 0.94 -8.48 22.32
CA GLU A 629 0.51 -8.43 23.73
C GLU A 629 -0.39 -7.22 23.98
N LEU A 630 -0.07 -6.09 23.34
CA LEU A 630 -0.87 -4.85 23.44
C LEU A 630 -2.24 -5.03 22.79
N LEU A 631 -2.30 -5.67 21.62
CA LEU A 631 -3.56 -5.97 20.95
C LEU A 631 -4.41 -6.93 21.78
N ASP A 632 -3.80 -7.95 22.40
CA ASP A 632 -4.48 -8.86 23.33
C ASP A 632 -5.07 -8.10 24.52
N LYS A 633 -4.34 -7.14 25.05
CA LYS A 633 -4.78 -6.28 26.16
C LYS A 633 -6.00 -5.44 25.75
N ILE A 634 -6.00 -4.93 24.52
CA ILE A 634 -7.15 -4.19 23.96
C ILE A 634 -8.36 -5.13 23.85
N MET A 635 -8.18 -6.32 23.30
CA MET A 635 -9.26 -7.31 23.16
C MET A 635 -9.82 -7.74 24.52
N ASP A 636 -8.95 -7.88 25.52
CA ASP A 636 -9.39 -8.20 26.89
C ASP A 636 -10.31 -7.11 27.46
N SER A 637 -10.03 -5.85 27.15
CA SER A 637 -10.85 -4.71 27.60
C SER A 637 -12.25 -4.70 26.95
N LEU A 638 -12.41 -5.46 25.84
CA LEU A 638 -13.65 -5.50 25.05
C LEU A 638 -14.48 -6.77 25.28
N LYS A 639 -14.08 -7.65 26.19
CA LYS A 639 -14.75 -8.94 26.44
C LYS A 639 -16.22 -8.82 26.86
N ASP A 640 -16.58 -7.71 27.44
CA ASP A 640 -17.97 -7.47 27.90
C ASP A 640 -18.89 -7.04 26.76
N PHE A 641 -18.35 -6.63 25.60
CA PHE A 641 -19.13 -6.23 24.43
C PHE A 641 -19.45 -7.47 23.58
N LYS A 642 -20.63 -8.03 23.78
CA LYS A 642 -21.07 -9.26 23.10
C LYS A 642 -21.88 -8.95 21.83
N GLY A 643 -21.75 -9.82 20.82
CA GLY A 643 -22.45 -9.67 19.55
C GLY A 643 -21.82 -8.64 18.61
N ILE A 644 -20.57 -8.25 18.88
CA ILE A 644 -19.79 -7.29 18.07
C ILE A 644 -18.56 -8.01 17.53
N ASN A 645 -18.29 -7.79 16.25
CA ASN A 645 -17.09 -8.31 15.62
C ASN A 645 -15.99 -7.25 15.67
N PHE A 646 -14.82 -7.66 16.18
CA PHE A 646 -13.64 -6.81 16.24
C PHE A 646 -12.54 -7.40 15.37
N SER A 647 -11.84 -6.56 14.62
CA SER A 647 -10.66 -6.97 13.86
C SER A 647 -9.64 -5.84 13.83
N PHE A 648 -8.35 -6.19 13.81
CA PHE A 648 -7.28 -5.22 13.78
C PHE A 648 -6.68 -5.10 12.38
N THR A 649 -6.38 -3.88 11.99
CA THR A 649 -5.60 -3.56 10.82
C THR A 649 -4.74 -2.34 11.13
N GLN A 650 -4.11 -1.77 10.13
CA GLN A 650 -3.27 -0.58 10.29
C GLN A 650 -3.64 0.42 9.20
N PRO A 651 -3.38 1.73 9.39
CA PRO A 651 -3.89 2.74 8.45
C PRO A 651 -3.54 2.50 6.98
N ILE A 652 -2.28 2.24 6.65
CA ILE A 652 -1.84 2.02 5.26
C ILE A 652 -2.31 0.64 4.77
N GLU A 653 -2.16 -0.39 5.61
CA GLU A 653 -2.59 -1.77 5.31
C GLU A 653 -4.08 -1.81 4.96
N MET A 654 -4.90 -1.09 5.72
CA MET A 654 -6.34 -0.98 5.47
C MET A 654 -6.63 -0.43 4.06
N ARG A 655 -6.00 0.69 3.71
CA ARG A 655 -6.21 1.34 2.41
C ARG A 655 -5.70 0.49 1.25
N ILE A 656 -4.57 -0.19 1.42
CA ILE A 656 -4.03 -1.10 0.41
C ILE A 656 -5.06 -2.21 0.12
N SER A 657 -5.58 -2.83 1.16
CA SER A 657 -6.55 -3.93 1.01
C SER A 657 -7.83 -3.44 0.32
N GLU A 658 -8.36 -2.31 0.74
CA GLU A 658 -9.60 -1.74 0.19
C GLU A 658 -9.46 -1.38 -1.29
N MET A 659 -8.36 -0.74 -1.67
CA MET A 659 -8.21 -0.20 -3.01
C MET A 659 -7.76 -1.25 -4.03
N LEU A 660 -6.93 -2.22 -3.61
CA LEU A 660 -6.37 -3.20 -4.55
C LEU A 660 -7.27 -4.41 -4.77
N THR A 661 -7.86 -4.94 -3.71
CA THR A 661 -8.69 -6.15 -3.79
C THR A 661 -10.17 -5.87 -3.57
N GLY A 662 -10.49 -4.72 -3.02
CA GLY A 662 -11.85 -4.38 -2.60
C GLY A 662 -12.28 -5.08 -1.31
N VAL A 663 -11.42 -5.89 -0.72
CA VAL A 663 -11.74 -6.71 0.47
C VAL A 663 -10.53 -6.74 1.41
N ARG A 664 -10.77 -6.51 2.68
CA ARG A 664 -9.73 -6.66 3.71
C ARG A 664 -9.57 -8.13 4.07
N GLY A 665 -8.35 -8.58 4.32
CA GLY A 665 -8.05 -9.93 4.82
C GLY A 665 -7.03 -10.69 3.99
N ASP A 666 -6.46 -11.73 4.59
CA ASP A 666 -5.46 -12.59 3.96
C ASP A 666 -6.09 -13.46 2.88
N LEU A 667 -7.28 -14.00 3.16
CA LEU A 667 -8.09 -14.80 2.23
C LEU A 667 -9.45 -14.13 2.09
N ALA A 668 -9.89 -13.95 0.84
CA ALA A 668 -11.24 -13.53 0.50
C ALA A 668 -11.87 -14.62 -0.39
N VAL A 669 -12.90 -15.26 0.12
CA VAL A 669 -13.69 -16.23 -0.65
C VAL A 669 -14.84 -15.45 -1.28
N LYS A 670 -14.82 -15.28 -2.60
CA LYS A 670 -15.83 -14.52 -3.35
C LYS A 670 -16.84 -15.49 -3.95
N ILE A 671 -18.11 -15.31 -3.64
CA ILE A 671 -19.21 -16.13 -4.11
C ILE A 671 -20.05 -15.29 -5.07
N PHE A 672 -20.21 -15.75 -6.30
CA PHE A 672 -20.95 -15.02 -7.34
C PHE A 672 -22.29 -15.68 -7.63
N GLY A 673 -23.32 -14.87 -7.73
CA GLY A 673 -24.69 -15.32 -8.01
C GLY A 673 -25.64 -14.14 -8.12
N ASP A 674 -26.89 -14.38 -8.48
CA ASP A 674 -27.87 -13.33 -8.72
C ASP A 674 -28.80 -13.05 -7.53
N ASP A 675 -29.01 -14.02 -6.64
CA ASP A 675 -29.93 -13.88 -5.51
C ASP A 675 -29.18 -13.56 -4.21
N ILE A 676 -29.50 -12.42 -3.61
CA ILE A 676 -28.85 -11.93 -2.36
C ILE A 676 -29.04 -12.93 -1.21
N SER A 677 -30.25 -13.50 -1.07
CA SER A 677 -30.55 -14.45 0.01
C SER A 677 -29.73 -15.74 -0.13
N ALA A 678 -29.61 -16.27 -1.36
CA ALA A 678 -28.77 -17.42 -1.62
C ALA A 678 -27.30 -17.14 -1.34
N LEU A 679 -26.81 -15.96 -1.74
CA LEU A 679 -25.44 -15.52 -1.45
C LEU A 679 -25.18 -15.43 0.06
N ASN A 680 -26.11 -14.90 0.82
CA ASN A 680 -26.00 -14.82 2.29
C ASN A 680 -25.93 -16.20 2.94
N GLU A 681 -26.79 -17.12 2.52
CA GLU A 681 -26.81 -18.49 3.05
C GLU A 681 -25.47 -19.19 2.77
N LEU A 682 -24.98 -19.07 1.54
CA LEU A 682 -23.67 -19.65 1.15
C LEU A 682 -22.53 -19.02 1.93
N SER A 683 -22.55 -17.69 2.13
CA SER A 683 -21.54 -16.98 2.91
C SER A 683 -21.50 -17.47 4.35
N PHE A 684 -22.66 -17.65 4.96
CA PHE A 684 -22.75 -18.15 6.33
C PHE A 684 -22.19 -19.56 6.43
N GLN A 685 -22.54 -20.45 5.49
CA GLN A 685 -22.04 -21.83 5.46
C GLN A 685 -20.51 -21.85 5.29
N ILE A 686 -19.96 -21.02 4.39
CA ILE A 686 -18.52 -20.93 4.15
C ILE A 686 -17.80 -20.37 5.37
N ALA A 687 -18.38 -19.36 6.02
CA ALA A 687 -17.80 -18.81 7.25
C ALA A 687 -17.69 -19.87 8.35
N GLN A 688 -18.72 -20.69 8.52
CA GLN A 688 -18.71 -21.79 9.49
C GLN A 688 -17.61 -22.82 9.17
N VAL A 689 -17.47 -23.16 7.88
CA VAL A 689 -16.41 -24.06 7.41
C VAL A 689 -15.02 -23.47 7.72
N LEU A 690 -14.81 -22.21 7.39
CA LEU A 690 -13.51 -21.53 7.62
C LEU A 690 -13.16 -21.45 9.09
N LYS A 691 -14.14 -21.19 9.96
CA LYS A 691 -13.91 -21.13 11.42
C LYS A 691 -13.40 -22.46 11.99
N GLY A 692 -13.75 -23.58 11.36
CA GLY A 692 -13.30 -24.91 11.74
C GLY A 692 -11.89 -25.27 11.30
N ILE A 693 -11.25 -24.45 10.47
CA ILE A 693 -9.91 -24.72 9.95
C ILE A 693 -8.86 -24.11 10.91
N LYS A 694 -7.86 -24.91 11.26
CA LYS A 694 -6.77 -24.46 12.13
C LYS A 694 -6.02 -23.29 11.50
N GLY A 695 -5.86 -22.22 12.25
CA GLY A 695 -5.18 -21.00 11.79
C GLY A 695 -6.12 -19.90 11.36
N SER A 696 -7.43 -20.17 11.22
CA SER A 696 -8.39 -19.13 10.88
C SER A 696 -8.55 -18.13 12.03
N SER A 697 -8.64 -16.87 11.68
CA SER A 697 -8.82 -15.79 12.64
C SER A 697 -9.66 -14.69 11.98
N GLU A 698 -10.49 -14.04 12.78
CA GLU A 698 -11.30 -12.91 12.33
C GLU A 698 -12.11 -13.24 11.07
N VAL A 699 -12.80 -14.40 11.08
CA VAL A 699 -13.67 -14.82 9.95
C VAL A 699 -14.91 -13.94 9.94
N LEU A 700 -15.09 -13.16 8.88
CA LEU A 700 -16.21 -12.23 8.72
C LEU A 700 -16.84 -12.38 7.34
N THR A 701 -18.16 -12.20 7.29
CA THR A 701 -18.91 -12.21 6.02
C THR A 701 -19.33 -10.79 5.67
N THR A 702 -19.46 -10.48 4.39
CA THR A 702 -20.16 -9.29 3.94
C THR A 702 -21.63 -9.47 4.37
N LEU A 703 -22.15 -8.54 5.16
CA LEU A 703 -23.53 -8.61 5.61
C LEU A 703 -24.42 -8.04 4.49
N ASN A 704 -25.02 -8.93 3.73
CA ASN A 704 -25.88 -8.52 2.60
C ASN A 704 -27.36 -8.38 2.97
N GLU A 705 -27.75 -8.92 4.11
CA GLU A 705 -29.13 -8.82 4.65
C GLU A 705 -29.08 -8.51 6.14
N GLY A 706 -30.23 -8.19 6.70
CA GLY A 706 -30.39 -7.95 8.14
C GLY A 706 -30.74 -6.52 8.51
N VAL A 707 -31.00 -5.66 7.51
CA VAL A 707 -31.54 -4.32 7.76
C VAL A 707 -33.08 -4.40 7.70
N ASN A 708 -33.73 -3.83 8.69
CA ASN A 708 -35.20 -3.75 8.73
C ASN A 708 -35.65 -2.65 7.76
N TYR A 709 -36.44 -3.01 6.77
CA TYR A 709 -37.03 -2.10 5.80
C TYR A 709 -38.48 -1.87 6.15
N LEU A 710 -38.91 -0.64 6.02
CA LEU A 710 -40.32 -0.29 6.03
C LEU A 710 -40.74 -0.13 4.56
N TYR A 711 -41.36 -1.15 4.02
CA TYR A 711 -41.75 -1.22 2.61
C TYR A 711 -43.10 -0.49 2.47
N VAL A 712 -43.10 0.61 1.74
CA VAL A 712 -44.31 1.41 1.49
C VAL A 712 -44.71 1.21 0.04
N THR A 713 -45.82 0.50 -0.21
CA THR A 713 -46.29 0.21 -1.55
C THR A 713 -47.55 1.03 -1.83
N PRO A 714 -47.41 2.12 -2.62
CA PRO A 714 -48.60 2.96 -2.91
C PRO A 714 -49.56 2.22 -3.84
N ASN A 715 -50.87 2.44 -3.57
CA ASN A 715 -51.96 1.95 -4.43
C ASN A 715 -52.35 3.09 -5.37
N LYS A 716 -52.02 2.92 -6.64
CA LYS A 716 -52.17 3.94 -7.68
C LYS A 716 -53.64 4.34 -7.91
N GLU A 717 -54.57 3.34 -7.80
CA GLU A 717 -55.99 3.60 -7.97
C GLU A 717 -56.50 4.43 -6.82
N SER A 718 -56.22 4.03 -5.57
CA SER A 718 -56.64 4.76 -4.38
C SER A 718 -56.08 6.19 -4.37
N MET A 719 -54.86 6.36 -4.82
CA MET A 719 -54.25 7.71 -4.93
C MET A 719 -54.91 8.55 -5.98
N ALA A 720 -55.27 7.97 -7.12
CA ALA A 720 -55.92 8.70 -8.21
C ALA A 720 -57.33 9.17 -7.76
N ASP A 721 -58.06 8.33 -7.01
CA ASP A 721 -59.38 8.65 -6.49
C ASP A 721 -59.36 9.92 -5.58
N VAL A 722 -58.28 10.11 -4.83
CA VAL A 722 -58.15 11.28 -3.94
C VAL A 722 -57.32 12.40 -4.56
N GLY A 723 -56.89 12.23 -5.80
CA GLY A 723 -56.13 13.24 -6.54
C GLY A 723 -54.67 13.44 -6.07
N ILE A 724 -54.01 12.37 -5.68
CA ILE A 724 -52.61 12.38 -5.25
C ILE A 724 -51.76 11.66 -6.33
N THR A 725 -50.70 12.29 -6.77
CA THR A 725 -49.74 11.68 -7.73
C THR A 725 -48.65 10.96 -6.95
N SER A 726 -47.95 10.04 -7.65
CA SER A 726 -46.79 9.32 -7.07
C SER A 726 -45.66 10.30 -6.68
N ASP A 727 -45.47 11.37 -7.43
CA ASP A 727 -44.46 12.40 -7.12
C ASP A 727 -44.79 13.12 -5.82
N GLU A 728 -46.06 13.54 -5.66
CA GLU A 728 -46.56 14.22 -4.43
C GLU A 728 -46.43 13.31 -3.21
N PHE A 729 -46.75 12.03 -3.38
CA PHE A 729 -46.64 11.04 -2.30
C PHE A 729 -45.17 10.85 -1.88
N SER A 730 -44.27 10.72 -2.87
CA SER A 730 -42.82 10.55 -2.63
C SER A 730 -42.21 11.79 -1.96
N LYS A 731 -42.57 12.98 -2.44
CA LYS A 731 -42.11 14.25 -1.84
C LYS A 731 -42.60 14.39 -0.40
N PHE A 732 -43.85 14.00 -0.14
CA PHE A 732 -44.42 14.03 1.20
C PHE A 732 -43.64 13.12 2.16
N LEU A 733 -43.43 11.86 1.79
CA LEU A 733 -42.65 10.91 2.61
C LEU A 733 -41.22 11.39 2.82
N LYS A 734 -40.57 11.91 1.78
CA LYS A 734 -39.21 12.47 1.92
C LYS A 734 -39.19 13.61 2.91
N SER A 735 -40.20 14.53 2.83
CA SER A 735 -40.29 15.68 3.76
C SER A 735 -40.59 15.24 5.19
N ALA A 736 -41.26 14.10 5.37
CA ALA A 736 -41.58 13.58 6.69
C ALA A 736 -40.38 12.86 7.35
N LEU A 737 -39.44 12.33 6.56
CA LEU A 737 -38.36 11.48 7.07
C LEU A 737 -36.97 12.10 6.86
N GLU A 738 -36.41 11.94 5.67
CA GLU A 738 -35.05 12.38 5.30
C GLU A 738 -34.93 13.89 5.17
N GLY A 739 -35.95 14.50 4.58
CA GLY A 739 -35.96 15.89 4.20
C GLY A 739 -35.89 16.09 2.70
N LEU A 740 -36.64 17.06 2.19
CA LEU A 740 -36.68 17.45 0.78
C LEU A 740 -35.85 18.72 0.59
N VAL A 741 -34.68 18.64 -0.02
CA VAL A 741 -33.85 19.81 -0.33
C VAL A 741 -34.50 20.58 -1.49
N VAL A 742 -34.84 21.86 -1.25
CA VAL A 742 -35.52 22.70 -2.24
C VAL A 742 -34.52 23.53 -3.04
N ASP A 743 -33.57 24.17 -2.37
CA ASP A 743 -32.53 25.00 -3.03
C ASP A 743 -31.32 25.17 -2.07
N VAL A 744 -30.28 25.82 -2.56
CA VAL A 744 -29.07 26.11 -1.78
C VAL A 744 -28.80 27.61 -1.89
N ILE A 745 -28.74 28.30 -0.76
CA ILE A 745 -28.53 29.75 -0.74
C ILE A 745 -27.15 30.10 -0.16
N PRO A 746 -26.52 31.18 -0.66
CA PRO A 746 -25.29 31.68 -0.05
C PRO A 746 -25.56 32.32 1.29
N THR A 747 -24.79 31.94 2.31
CA THR A 747 -24.90 32.49 3.67
C THR A 747 -23.48 32.86 4.14
N GLY A 748 -23.05 34.06 3.78
CA GLY A 748 -21.67 34.50 4.03
C GLY A 748 -20.68 33.71 3.15
N ILE A 749 -19.75 33.00 3.78
CA ILE A 749 -18.74 32.18 3.07
C ILE A 749 -19.26 30.78 2.69
N SER A 750 -20.40 30.39 3.27
CA SER A 750 -20.95 29.06 3.08
C SER A 750 -22.12 29.01 2.09
N ARG A 751 -22.49 27.83 1.67
CA ARG A 751 -23.69 27.56 0.89
C ARG A 751 -24.59 26.67 1.75
N THR A 752 -25.75 27.19 2.13
CA THR A 752 -26.65 26.51 3.08
C THR A 752 -27.87 25.97 2.32
N PRO A 753 -28.13 24.66 2.38
CA PRO A 753 -29.34 24.10 1.79
C PRO A 753 -30.59 24.58 2.57
N VAL A 754 -31.65 24.84 1.85
CA VAL A 754 -32.99 25.08 2.39
C VAL A 754 -33.78 23.81 2.11
N MET A 755 -34.29 23.21 3.17
CA MET A 755 -35.02 21.94 3.03
C MET A 755 -36.32 21.94 3.83
N ILE A 756 -37.24 21.08 3.40
CA ILE A 756 -38.51 20.83 4.09
C ILE A 756 -38.35 19.49 4.80
N ARG A 757 -38.43 19.49 6.12
CA ARG A 757 -38.34 18.26 6.92
C ARG A 757 -39.14 18.37 8.20
N GLN A 758 -39.90 17.33 8.51
CA GLN A 758 -40.66 17.22 9.76
C GLN A 758 -39.70 17.05 10.95
N GLU A 759 -40.16 17.28 12.13
CA GLU A 759 -39.37 17.05 13.36
C GLU A 759 -38.95 15.57 13.47
N SER A 760 -37.80 15.33 14.10
CA SER A 760 -37.17 13.99 14.20
C SER A 760 -38.06 12.90 14.83
N ASP A 761 -39.08 13.31 15.57
CA ASP A 761 -39.97 12.37 16.26
C ASP A 761 -40.73 11.42 15.32
N PHE A 762 -41.00 11.83 14.08
CA PHE A 762 -41.68 10.94 13.12
C PHE A 762 -40.79 9.76 12.70
N ALA A 763 -39.52 9.99 12.55
CA ALA A 763 -38.56 8.93 12.20
C ALA A 763 -38.27 7.98 13.38
N SER A 764 -38.73 8.31 14.58
CA SER A 764 -38.48 7.51 15.79
C SER A 764 -39.48 6.36 16.01
N SER A 765 -40.58 6.33 15.26
CA SER A 765 -41.65 5.35 15.49
C SER A 765 -42.42 5.00 14.22
N ILE A 766 -42.54 3.71 13.95
CA ILE A 766 -43.32 3.17 12.82
C ILE A 766 -44.79 3.55 12.98
N THR A 767 -45.30 3.61 14.22
CA THR A 767 -46.70 4.02 14.52
C THR A 767 -46.93 5.47 14.09
N LYS A 768 -45.97 6.36 14.35
CA LYS A 768 -46.04 7.76 13.92
C LYS A 768 -46.01 7.88 12.40
N ILE A 769 -45.19 7.07 11.72
CA ILE A 769 -45.15 7.04 10.25
C ILE A 769 -46.53 6.59 9.71
N LYS A 770 -47.13 5.54 10.28
CA LYS A 770 -48.44 5.05 9.88
C LYS A 770 -49.55 6.07 10.12
N SER A 771 -49.35 7.01 11.05
CA SER A 771 -50.33 8.07 11.36
C SER A 771 -50.23 9.29 10.45
N LEU A 772 -49.22 9.33 9.56
CA LEU A 772 -49.04 10.46 8.64
C LEU A 772 -50.23 10.57 7.67
N ALA A 773 -50.57 11.80 7.34
CA ALA A 773 -51.64 12.11 6.37
C ALA A 773 -51.16 13.29 5.51
N LEU A 774 -51.45 13.24 4.21
CA LEU A 774 -51.10 14.30 3.28
C LEU A 774 -52.31 14.97 2.68
N THR A 775 -52.15 16.22 2.32
CA THR A 775 -53.23 17.02 1.74
C THR A 775 -53.31 16.75 0.23
N SER A 776 -54.49 16.33 -0.25
CA SER A 776 -54.75 16.15 -1.68
C SER A 776 -54.91 17.49 -2.39
N LYS A 777 -54.94 17.47 -3.70
CA LYS A 777 -55.21 18.68 -4.52
C LYS A 777 -56.63 19.21 -4.31
N TYR A 778 -57.51 18.39 -3.72
CA TYR A 778 -58.90 18.79 -3.39
C TYR A 778 -58.99 19.38 -1.97
N GLY A 779 -57.88 19.54 -1.26
CA GLY A 779 -57.88 20.06 0.10
C GLY A 779 -58.30 19.06 1.17
N VAL A 780 -58.27 17.75 0.83
CA VAL A 780 -58.70 16.68 1.79
C VAL A 780 -57.45 16.09 2.40
N LEU A 781 -57.47 15.88 3.72
CA LEU A 781 -56.41 15.20 4.44
C LEU A 781 -56.56 13.68 4.30
N VAL A 782 -55.62 13.04 3.65
CA VAL A 782 -55.64 11.62 3.31
C VAL A 782 -54.59 10.87 4.14
N PRO A 783 -55.04 9.93 5.03
CA PRO A 783 -54.06 9.08 5.74
C PRO A 783 -53.26 8.22 4.76
N ILE A 784 -51.94 8.09 4.98
CA ILE A 784 -51.11 7.31 4.08
C ILE A 784 -51.49 5.81 4.04
N THR A 785 -52.06 5.30 5.15
CA THR A 785 -52.52 3.89 5.27
C THR A 785 -53.77 3.61 4.40
N SER A 786 -54.47 4.64 3.95
CA SER A 786 -55.62 4.47 3.03
C SER A 786 -55.20 4.37 1.57
N ILE A 787 -53.97 4.84 1.23
CA ILE A 787 -53.49 4.88 -0.15
C ILE A 787 -52.20 4.11 -0.34
N ALA A 788 -51.65 3.50 0.71
CA ALA A 788 -50.40 2.71 0.63
C ALA A 788 -50.43 1.61 1.69
N LYS A 789 -49.87 0.47 1.32
CA LYS A 789 -49.61 -0.65 2.22
C LYS A 789 -48.22 -0.43 2.83
N ILE A 790 -48.09 -0.62 4.14
CA ILE A 790 -46.83 -0.45 4.88
C ILE A 790 -46.49 -1.77 5.57
N GLU A 791 -45.38 -2.37 5.22
CA GLU A 791 -44.93 -3.66 5.75
C GLU A 791 -43.48 -3.60 6.23
N GLU A 792 -43.18 -4.33 7.28
CA GLU A 792 -41.81 -4.51 7.78
C GLU A 792 -41.23 -5.76 7.12
N VAL A 793 -40.09 -5.60 6.44
CA VAL A 793 -39.42 -6.72 5.77
C VAL A 793 -37.93 -6.60 6.01
N ASP A 794 -37.22 -7.72 5.95
CA ASP A 794 -35.77 -7.74 5.96
C ASP A 794 -35.27 -7.38 4.56
N GLY A 795 -34.20 -6.62 4.48
CA GLY A 795 -33.61 -6.22 3.22
C GLY A 795 -32.10 -6.17 3.22
N PRO A 796 -31.50 -5.91 2.07
CA PRO A 796 -30.05 -5.90 1.95
C PRO A 796 -29.42 -4.69 2.65
N VAL A 797 -28.27 -4.93 3.30
CA VAL A 797 -27.40 -3.90 3.89
C VAL A 797 -26.63 -3.21 2.77
N SER A 798 -26.15 -4.00 1.82
CA SER A 798 -25.38 -3.55 0.68
C SER A 798 -25.56 -4.52 -0.50
N VAL A 799 -25.32 -4.02 -1.69
CA VAL A 799 -25.23 -4.83 -2.89
C VAL A 799 -23.84 -4.64 -3.49
N VAL A 800 -23.09 -5.74 -3.52
CA VAL A 800 -21.72 -5.73 -4.06
C VAL A 800 -21.74 -6.46 -5.40
N ARG A 801 -21.11 -5.84 -6.40
CA ARG A 801 -21.05 -6.42 -7.75
C ARG A 801 -19.63 -6.37 -8.28
N GLU A 802 -19.27 -7.36 -9.07
CA GLU A 802 -17.99 -7.38 -9.80
C GLU A 802 -18.25 -7.92 -11.20
N ASN A 803 -17.84 -7.18 -12.21
CA ASN A 803 -18.01 -7.51 -13.63
C ASN A 803 -19.46 -7.94 -13.97
N SER A 804 -20.42 -7.12 -13.49
CA SER A 804 -21.87 -7.26 -13.74
C SER A 804 -22.55 -8.41 -13.01
N MET A 805 -21.87 -9.03 -12.05
CA MET A 805 -22.48 -10.07 -11.20
C MET A 805 -22.47 -9.67 -9.74
N ARG A 806 -23.57 -9.92 -9.06
CA ARG A 806 -23.64 -9.78 -7.61
C ARG A 806 -22.68 -10.77 -6.94
N MET A 807 -22.06 -10.36 -5.86
CA MET A 807 -21.19 -11.25 -5.10
C MET A 807 -21.33 -11.03 -3.61
N SER A 808 -20.92 -12.05 -2.86
CA SER A 808 -20.74 -11.98 -1.42
C SER A 808 -19.33 -12.42 -1.10
N VAL A 809 -18.76 -11.91 -0.01
CA VAL A 809 -17.38 -12.20 0.34
C VAL A 809 -17.30 -12.71 1.78
N VAL A 810 -16.57 -13.81 1.97
CA VAL A 810 -16.18 -14.30 3.30
C VAL A 810 -14.68 -14.06 3.41
N ARG A 811 -14.27 -13.27 4.39
CA ARG A 811 -12.85 -12.95 4.62
C ARG A 811 -12.34 -13.67 5.86
N SER A 812 -11.05 -14.02 5.84
CA SER A 812 -10.39 -14.64 6.97
C SER A 812 -8.94 -14.18 7.01
N ASN A 813 -8.45 -13.89 8.21
CA ASN A 813 -7.02 -13.73 8.45
C ASN A 813 -6.45 -15.09 8.87
N VAL A 814 -5.14 -15.26 8.70
CA VAL A 814 -4.43 -16.49 9.01
C VAL A 814 -3.38 -16.23 10.09
N VAL A 815 -3.49 -16.93 11.20
CA VAL A 815 -2.58 -16.77 12.36
C VAL A 815 -1.98 -18.15 12.71
N GLY A 816 -0.68 -18.18 12.95
CA GLY A 816 0.01 -19.38 13.40
C GLY A 816 0.22 -20.44 12.35
N ARG A 817 -0.04 -20.13 11.07
CA ARG A 817 0.26 -21.02 9.95
C ARG A 817 0.41 -20.20 8.67
N ASP A 818 0.99 -20.82 7.65
CA ASP A 818 1.22 -20.14 6.39
C ASP A 818 -0.09 -19.99 5.57
N LEU A 819 -0.15 -18.93 4.77
CA LEU A 819 -1.32 -18.60 3.96
C LEU A 819 -1.64 -19.70 2.93
N ASN A 820 -0.62 -20.19 2.23
CA ASN A 820 -0.83 -21.15 1.13
C ASN A 820 -1.46 -22.47 1.59
N SER A 821 -0.95 -23.07 2.70
CA SER A 821 -1.50 -24.31 3.23
C SER A 821 -2.93 -24.12 3.74
N PHE A 822 -3.21 -22.97 4.35
CA PHE A 822 -4.54 -22.62 4.84
C PHE A 822 -5.54 -22.54 3.66
N VAL A 823 -5.16 -21.84 2.59
CA VAL A 823 -6.03 -21.67 1.42
C VAL A 823 -6.28 -23.01 0.71
N GLU A 824 -5.25 -23.85 0.56
CA GLU A 824 -5.40 -25.15 -0.08
C GLU A 824 -6.34 -26.07 0.73
N GLU A 825 -6.22 -26.04 2.07
CA GLU A 825 -7.15 -26.76 2.95
C GLU A 825 -8.56 -26.18 2.83
N ALA A 826 -8.68 -24.84 2.84
CA ALA A 826 -9.98 -24.17 2.70
C ALA A 826 -10.68 -24.54 1.39
N LYS A 827 -9.96 -24.57 0.29
CA LYS A 827 -10.49 -24.99 -1.02
C LYS A 827 -11.06 -26.41 -0.98
N LYS A 828 -10.32 -27.34 -0.37
CA LYS A 828 -10.75 -28.74 -0.25
C LYS A 828 -12.00 -28.89 0.62
N VAL A 829 -11.99 -28.26 1.80
CA VAL A 829 -13.10 -28.37 2.75
C VAL A 829 -14.36 -27.69 2.20
N ILE A 830 -14.23 -26.54 1.55
CA ILE A 830 -15.35 -25.84 0.91
C ILE A 830 -15.94 -26.71 -0.22
N ALA A 831 -15.09 -27.26 -1.08
CA ALA A 831 -15.54 -28.12 -2.17
C ALA A 831 -16.29 -29.36 -1.68
N GLN A 832 -15.88 -29.89 -0.52
CA GLN A 832 -16.52 -31.09 0.07
C GLN A 832 -17.84 -30.80 0.78
N ASN A 833 -17.97 -29.62 1.39
CA ASN A 833 -19.09 -29.30 2.30
C ASN A 833 -20.13 -28.35 1.72
N ILE A 834 -19.78 -27.60 0.66
CA ILE A 834 -20.67 -26.58 0.09
C ILE A 834 -21.17 -27.01 -1.29
N LYS A 835 -22.49 -27.02 -1.46
CA LYS A 835 -23.16 -27.32 -2.75
C LYS A 835 -23.61 -25.98 -3.34
N LEU A 836 -23.08 -25.65 -4.50
CA LEU A 836 -23.43 -24.41 -5.18
C LEU A 836 -24.68 -24.61 -6.08
N PRO A 837 -25.64 -23.69 -6.07
CA PRO A 837 -26.73 -23.71 -7.05
C PRO A 837 -26.20 -23.53 -8.47
N PRO A 838 -26.98 -23.89 -9.50
CA PRO A 838 -26.60 -23.66 -10.89
C PRO A 838 -26.28 -22.16 -11.11
N SER A 839 -25.28 -21.87 -11.91
CA SER A 839 -24.76 -20.54 -12.24
C SER A 839 -23.97 -19.84 -11.13
N TYR A 840 -23.86 -20.44 -9.95
CA TYR A 840 -23.06 -19.89 -8.85
C TYR A 840 -21.64 -20.45 -8.92
N TYR A 841 -20.64 -19.62 -8.57
CA TYR A 841 -19.25 -20.06 -8.53
C TYR A 841 -18.47 -19.29 -7.46
N ILE A 842 -17.34 -19.85 -7.08
CA ILE A 842 -16.47 -19.30 -6.03
C ILE A 842 -15.11 -19.00 -6.61
N THR A 843 -14.56 -17.83 -6.25
CA THR A 843 -13.15 -17.48 -6.51
C THR A 843 -12.45 -17.15 -5.20
N TYR A 844 -11.12 -17.27 -5.19
CA TYR A 844 -10.29 -17.03 -4.00
C TYR A 844 -9.39 -15.85 -4.28
N GLY A 845 -9.49 -14.82 -3.46
CA GLY A 845 -8.76 -13.56 -3.60
C GLY A 845 -8.06 -13.15 -2.31
N GLY A 846 -7.81 -11.85 -2.19
CA GLY A 846 -7.07 -11.28 -1.08
C GLY A 846 -5.56 -11.35 -1.33
N GLN A 847 -4.75 -11.40 -0.29
CA GLN A 847 -3.29 -11.48 -0.42
C GLN A 847 -2.85 -12.76 -1.16
N PHE A 848 -3.65 -13.82 -1.07
CA PHE A 848 -3.40 -15.09 -1.78
C PHE A 848 -3.29 -14.90 -3.29
N GLU A 849 -4.14 -14.06 -3.87
CA GLU A 849 -4.14 -13.78 -5.32
C GLU A 849 -2.81 -13.12 -5.73
N ASN A 850 -2.34 -12.17 -4.93
CA ASN A 850 -1.06 -11.49 -5.16
C ASN A 850 0.11 -12.48 -5.12
N GLN A 851 0.09 -13.39 -4.13
CA GLN A 851 1.12 -14.43 -3.99
C GLN A 851 1.15 -15.35 -5.22
N GLN A 852 -0.02 -15.80 -5.68
CA GLN A 852 -0.12 -16.69 -6.85
C GLN A 852 0.42 -16.00 -8.12
N ARG A 853 0.07 -14.75 -8.34
CA ARG A 853 0.53 -13.98 -9.50
C ARG A 853 2.06 -13.84 -9.49
N ALA A 854 2.64 -13.47 -8.34
CA ALA A 854 4.09 -13.34 -8.17
C ALA A 854 4.80 -14.68 -8.44
N ASN A 855 4.29 -15.76 -7.85
CA ASN A 855 4.88 -17.11 -8.02
C ASN A 855 4.84 -17.57 -9.47
N LYS A 856 3.74 -17.35 -10.17
CA LYS A 856 3.57 -17.71 -11.58
C LYS A 856 4.59 -16.96 -12.46
N ARG A 857 4.74 -15.68 -12.22
CA ARG A 857 5.68 -14.83 -12.99
C ARG A 857 7.13 -15.28 -12.75
N LEU A 858 7.51 -15.46 -11.49
CA LEU A 858 8.87 -15.87 -11.11
C LEU A 858 9.20 -17.28 -11.64
N SER A 859 8.24 -18.21 -11.61
CA SER A 859 8.44 -19.58 -12.12
C SER A 859 8.72 -19.61 -13.63
N THR A 860 8.31 -18.57 -14.36
CA THR A 860 8.60 -18.43 -15.80
C THR A 860 9.94 -17.70 -16.04
N VAL A 861 10.16 -16.59 -15.34
CA VAL A 861 11.29 -15.69 -15.65
C VAL A 861 12.60 -16.17 -15.04
N ILE A 862 12.59 -16.82 -13.86
CA ILE A 862 13.82 -17.33 -13.23
C ILE A 862 14.55 -18.37 -14.13
N PRO A 863 13.85 -19.40 -14.66
CA PRO A 863 14.52 -20.33 -15.60
C PRO A 863 15.08 -19.62 -16.84
N LEU A 864 14.38 -18.63 -17.37
CA LEU A 864 14.89 -17.86 -18.52
C LEU A 864 16.15 -17.08 -18.15
N SER A 865 16.23 -16.52 -16.96
CA SER A 865 17.42 -15.81 -16.46
C SER A 865 18.58 -16.77 -16.26
N ILE A 866 18.33 -17.96 -15.71
CA ILE A 866 19.36 -19.01 -15.54
C ILE A 866 19.90 -19.42 -16.92
N LEU A 867 19.02 -19.56 -17.90
CA LEU A 867 19.44 -19.88 -19.28
C LEU A 867 20.31 -18.77 -19.88
N ALA A 868 19.92 -17.50 -19.69
CA ALA A 868 20.73 -16.35 -20.14
C ALA A 868 22.12 -16.36 -19.48
N ILE A 869 22.16 -16.64 -18.18
CA ILE A 869 23.42 -16.72 -17.42
C ILE A 869 24.28 -17.90 -17.91
N PHE A 870 23.64 -19.02 -18.23
CA PHE A 870 24.34 -20.15 -18.83
C PHE A 870 25.08 -19.73 -20.13
N PHE A 871 24.41 -18.95 -20.98
CA PHE A 871 25.03 -18.45 -22.21
C PHE A 871 26.17 -17.46 -21.90
N ILE A 872 26.01 -16.57 -20.93
CA ILE A 872 27.08 -15.65 -20.51
C ILE A 872 28.29 -16.47 -20.04
N LEU A 873 28.06 -17.47 -19.19
CA LEU A 873 29.14 -18.35 -18.70
C LEU A 873 29.79 -19.14 -19.83
N PHE A 874 28.98 -19.64 -20.76
CA PHE A 874 29.48 -20.38 -21.93
C PHE A 874 30.40 -19.49 -22.78
N PHE A 875 29.99 -18.24 -23.04
CA PHE A 875 30.82 -17.32 -23.82
C PHE A 875 32.09 -16.91 -23.06
N THR A 876 32.01 -16.82 -21.74
CA THR A 876 33.16 -16.48 -20.88
C THR A 876 34.19 -17.61 -20.83
N PHE A 877 33.73 -18.84 -20.61
CA PHE A 877 34.65 -20.00 -20.40
C PHE A 877 34.80 -20.87 -21.61
N LYS A 878 33.96 -20.72 -22.63
CA LYS A 878 33.95 -21.52 -23.87
C LYS A 878 33.87 -23.03 -23.59
N SER A 879 33.13 -23.39 -22.54
CA SER A 879 32.98 -24.76 -22.07
C SER A 879 31.64 -24.97 -21.40
N ILE A 880 30.83 -25.92 -21.91
CA ILE A 880 29.56 -26.31 -21.33
C ILE A 880 29.72 -26.92 -19.93
N PRO A 881 30.66 -27.89 -19.72
CA PRO A 881 30.84 -28.47 -18.39
C PRO A 881 31.22 -27.44 -17.32
N LEU A 882 32.04 -26.46 -17.64
CA LEU A 882 32.46 -25.44 -16.69
C LEU A 882 31.30 -24.49 -16.36
N ALA A 883 30.50 -24.12 -17.37
CA ALA A 883 29.30 -23.29 -17.15
C ALA A 883 28.30 -24.00 -16.22
N LEU A 884 28.05 -25.29 -16.48
CA LEU A 884 27.14 -26.10 -15.64
C LEU A 884 27.70 -26.28 -14.23
N LEU A 885 29.03 -26.45 -14.09
CA LEU A 885 29.67 -26.58 -12.78
C LEU A 885 29.48 -25.32 -11.93
N ILE A 886 29.60 -24.15 -12.54
CA ILE A 886 29.37 -22.86 -11.84
C ILE A 886 27.89 -22.72 -11.44
N LEU A 887 26.97 -23.08 -12.34
CA LEU A 887 25.52 -23.00 -12.06
C LEU A 887 25.11 -23.97 -10.93
N LEU A 888 25.89 -24.99 -10.63
CA LEU A 888 25.64 -25.91 -9.52
C LEU A 888 25.67 -25.20 -8.16
N ASN A 889 26.26 -24.01 -8.06
CA ASN A 889 26.21 -23.18 -6.86
C ASN A 889 24.78 -22.79 -6.48
N ILE A 890 23.87 -22.65 -7.47
CA ILE A 890 22.49 -22.20 -7.23
C ILE A 890 21.72 -23.19 -6.33
N PRO A 891 21.61 -24.50 -6.65
CA PRO A 891 20.91 -25.45 -5.77
C PRO A 891 21.45 -25.47 -4.34
N PHE A 892 22.75 -25.41 -4.17
CA PHE A 892 23.37 -25.43 -2.83
C PHE A 892 23.14 -24.14 -2.06
N ALA A 893 23.08 -23.01 -2.74
CA ALA A 893 22.68 -21.73 -2.12
C ALA A 893 21.23 -21.84 -1.62
N VAL A 894 20.33 -22.43 -2.43
CA VAL A 894 18.92 -22.67 -2.04
C VAL A 894 18.84 -23.49 -0.76
N THR A 895 19.67 -24.53 -0.60
CA THR A 895 19.64 -25.39 0.60
C THR A 895 19.90 -24.58 1.87
N GLY A 896 20.91 -23.70 1.85
CA GLY A 896 21.23 -22.85 3.00
C GLY A 896 20.11 -21.89 3.35
N GLY A 897 19.52 -21.28 2.35
CA GLY A 897 18.36 -20.38 2.53
C GLY A 897 17.16 -21.09 3.13
N LEU A 898 16.83 -22.28 2.61
CA LEU A 898 15.73 -23.11 3.12
C LEU A 898 15.96 -23.53 4.58
N ILE A 899 17.16 -23.98 4.90
CA ILE A 899 17.53 -24.41 6.25
C ILE A 899 17.40 -23.21 7.21
N ALA A 900 17.88 -22.04 6.81
CA ALA A 900 17.81 -20.83 7.63
C ALA A 900 16.36 -20.41 7.89
N LEU A 901 15.51 -20.42 6.85
CA LEU A 901 14.08 -20.11 6.98
C LEU A 901 13.39 -21.09 7.94
N PHE A 902 13.64 -22.38 7.75
CA PHE A 902 13.05 -23.43 8.59
C PHE A 902 13.50 -23.27 10.05
N ALA A 903 14.78 -23.03 10.29
CA ALA A 903 15.35 -22.90 11.64
C ALA A 903 14.81 -21.68 12.41
N VAL A 904 14.57 -20.57 11.71
CA VAL A 904 14.04 -19.34 12.31
C VAL A 904 12.51 -19.39 12.41
N GLY A 905 11.86 -20.25 11.61
CA GLY A 905 10.40 -20.34 11.56
C GLY A 905 9.74 -19.34 10.63
N GLU A 906 10.50 -18.74 9.71
CA GLU A 906 9.99 -17.82 8.70
C GLU A 906 9.46 -18.60 7.51
N TYR A 907 8.49 -18.01 6.81
CA TYR A 907 7.87 -18.62 5.63
C TYR A 907 8.56 -18.14 4.34
N ILE A 908 8.41 -18.92 3.27
CA ILE A 908 8.83 -18.49 1.93
C ILE A 908 7.82 -17.41 1.49
N SER A 909 8.31 -16.20 1.36
CA SER A 909 7.53 -15.01 0.99
C SER A 909 8.13 -14.38 -0.27
N VAL A 910 7.51 -13.32 -0.78
CA VAL A 910 8.11 -12.56 -1.90
C VAL A 910 9.45 -11.95 -1.48
N PRO A 911 9.60 -11.31 -0.30
CA PRO A 911 10.94 -10.87 0.16
C PRO A 911 11.96 -12.01 0.25
N ALA A 912 11.57 -13.19 0.75
CA ALA A 912 12.47 -14.36 0.79
C ALA A 912 12.90 -14.79 -0.62
N SER A 913 11.96 -14.75 -1.59
CA SER A 913 12.26 -15.07 -2.99
C SER A 913 13.25 -14.07 -3.60
N VAL A 914 13.12 -12.79 -3.27
CA VAL A 914 14.07 -11.74 -3.67
C VAL A 914 15.44 -12.03 -3.05
N GLY A 915 15.47 -12.48 -1.80
CA GLY A 915 16.70 -12.91 -1.12
C GLY A 915 17.40 -14.07 -1.84
N PHE A 916 16.63 -15.05 -2.28
CA PHE A 916 17.16 -16.17 -3.07
C PHE A 916 17.79 -15.68 -4.38
N ILE A 917 17.14 -14.75 -5.07
CA ILE A 917 17.63 -14.18 -6.33
C ILE A 917 18.98 -13.45 -6.11
N ALA A 918 19.06 -12.63 -5.07
CA ALA A 918 20.29 -11.93 -4.69
C ALA A 918 21.42 -12.93 -4.39
N LEU A 919 21.06 -13.96 -3.63
CA LEU A 919 21.99 -15.05 -3.24
C LEU A 919 22.55 -15.80 -4.47
N PHE A 920 21.69 -16.07 -5.46
CA PHE A 920 22.12 -16.75 -6.70
C PHE A 920 23.21 -15.95 -7.41
N GLY A 921 23.06 -14.64 -7.48
CA GLY A 921 24.06 -13.76 -8.08
C GLY A 921 25.40 -13.84 -7.38
N ILE A 922 25.40 -13.76 -6.05
CA ILE A 922 26.62 -13.83 -5.24
C ILE A 922 27.29 -15.22 -5.38
N ALA A 923 26.50 -16.27 -5.30
CA ALA A 923 26.99 -17.65 -5.39
C ALA A 923 27.65 -17.93 -6.74
N VAL A 924 27.02 -17.50 -7.84
CA VAL A 924 27.58 -17.69 -9.20
C VAL A 924 28.84 -16.87 -9.38
N LEU A 925 28.91 -15.64 -8.87
CA LEU A 925 30.10 -14.78 -8.95
C LEU A 925 31.29 -15.48 -8.30
N ASN A 926 31.15 -16.04 -7.10
CA ASN A 926 32.21 -16.76 -6.42
C ASN A 926 32.73 -17.95 -7.26
N GLY A 927 31.79 -18.68 -7.89
CA GLY A 927 32.12 -19.78 -8.81
C GLY A 927 32.89 -19.30 -10.03
N VAL A 928 32.47 -18.18 -10.64
CA VAL A 928 33.15 -17.60 -11.82
C VAL A 928 34.60 -17.24 -11.50
N VAL A 929 34.83 -16.58 -10.37
CA VAL A 929 36.17 -16.14 -9.95
C VAL A 929 37.06 -17.34 -9.65
N MET A 930 36.52 -18.37 -8.96
CA MET A 930 37.29 -19.58 -8.63
C MET A 930 37.69 -20.35 -9.89
N ILE A 931 36.73 -20.65 -10.76
CA ILE A 931 36.97 -21.43 -11.98
C ILE A 931 37.86 -20.64 -12.98
N GLY A 932 37.65 -19.34 -13.06
CA GLY A 932 38.49 -18.45 -13.88
C GLY A 932 39.96 -18.52 -13.48
N TYR A 933 40.19 -18.53 -12.17
CA TYR A 933 41.58 -18.64 -11.66
C TYR A 933 42.18 -20.04 -11.90
N PHE A 934 41.40 -21.10 -11.73
CA PHE A 934 41.85 -22.46 -12.05
C PHE A 934 42.26 -22.57 -13.53
N LYS A 935 41.44 -22.04 -14.41
CA LYS A 935 41.70 -22.05 -15.87
C LYS A 935 42.98 -21.30 -16.20
N GLU A 936 43.19 -20.16 -15.56
CA GLU A 936 44.39 -19.35 -15.73
C GLU A 936 45.66 -20.13 -15.32
N LEU A 937 45.63 -20.82 -14.16
CA LEU A 937 46.73 -21.62 -13.68
C LEU A 937 47.02 -22.79 -14.64
N LEU A 938 46.01 -23.41 -15.22
CA LEU A 938 46.16 -24.45 -16.25
C LEU A 938 46.87 -23.90 -17.50
N LEU A 939 46.53 -22.70 -17.93
CA LEU A 939 47.14 -22.04 -19.09
C LEU A 939 48.62 -21.71 -18.82
N GLN A 940 49.01 -21.56 -17.56
CA GLN A 940 50.40 -21.37 -17.14
C GLN A 940 51.20 -22.69 -17.12
N GLY A 941 50.55 -23.81 -17.45
CA GLY A 941 51.21 -25.10 -17.58
C GLY A 941 51.31 -25.97 -16.32
N LYS A 942 50.57 -25.61 -15.25
CA LYS A 942 50.54 -26.41 -14.01
C LYS A 942 49.62 -27.61 -14.17
N SER A 943 49.91 -28.69 -13.40
CA SER A 943 49.08 -29.87 -13.40
C SER A 943 47.68 -29.55 -12.83
N VAL A 944 46.66 -30.32 -13.22
CA VAL A 944 45.27 -30.12 -12.76
C VAL A 944 45.19 -30.15 -11.23
N GLU A 945 45.87 -31.07 -10.58
CA GLU A 945 45.87 -31.21 -9.12
C GLU A 945 46.53 -30.03 -8.42
N GLU A 946 47.67 -29.56 -8.95
CA GLU A 946 48.37 -28.37 -8.48
C GLU A 946 47.53 -27.12 -8.65
N CYS A 947 46.85 -26.97 -9.81
CA CYS A 947 45.94 -25.85 -10.09
C CYS A 947 44.81 -25.77 -9.05
N VAL A 948 44.19 -26.89 -8.77
CA VAL A 948 43.06 -26.99 -7.83
C VAL A 948 43.55 -26.70 -6.40
N LEU A 949 44.62 -27.32 -5.93
CA LEU A 949 45.09 -27.10 -4.55
C LEU A 949 45.63 -25.69 -4.35
N LEU A 950 46.46 -25.21 -5.23
CA LEU A 950 47.07 -23.87 -5.14
C LEU A 950 46.00 -22.77 -5.33
N GLY A 951 45.19 -22.95 -6.38
CA GLY A 951 44.14 -21.98 -6.70
C GLY A 951 43.12 -21.82 -5.61
N ALA A 952 42.67 -22.94 -5.06
CA ALA A 952 41.67 -22.91 -3.95
C ALA A 952 42.25 -22.26 -2.69
N LYS A 953 43.53 -22.57 -2.35
CA LYS A 953 44.17 -21.94 -1.18
C LYS A 953 44.34 -20.44 -1.36
N ARG A 954 44.70 -19.99 -2.56
CA ARG A 954 44.85 -18.55 -2.85
C ARG A 954 43.51 -17.81 -2.87
N ARG A 955 42.47 -18.48 -3.31
CA ARG A 955 41.12 -17.86 -3.38
C ARG A 955 40.33 -17.96 -2.07
N LEU A 956 40.85 -18.62 -1.03
CA LEU A 956 40.20 -18.72 0.28
C LEU A 956 39.88 -17.33 0.85
N ARG A 957 40.90 -16.46 0.88
CA ARG A 957 40.73 -15.10 1.46
C ARG A 957 39.71 -14.27 0.69
N PRO A 958 39.78 -14.12 -0.65
CA PRO A 958 38.76 -13.36 -1.37
C PRO A 958 37.33 -13.91 -1.18
N VAL A 959 37.13 -15.22 -1.30
CA VAL A 959 35.80 -15.84 -1.19
C VAL A 959 35.22 -15.66 0.19
N LEU A 960 36.01 -15.92 1.25
CA LEU A 960 35.55 -15.72 2.63
C LEU A 960 35.30 -14.23 2.95
N MET A 961 36.18 -13.35 2.46
CA MET A 961 36.02 -11.90 2.63
C MET A 961 34.71 -11.43 2.00
N THR A 962 34.42 -11.83 0.77
CA THR A 962 33.17 -11.53 0.07
C THR A 962 31.97 -12.02 0.86
N ALA A 963 32.00 -13.29 1.29
CA ALA A 963 30.90 -13.88 2.08
C ALA A 963 30.70 -13.16 3.43
N CYS A 964 31.80 -12.85 4.12
CA CYS A 964 31.73 -12.12 5.39
C CYS A 964 31.22 -10.70 5.20
N ILE A 965 31.65 -10.00 4.16
CA ILE A 965 31.21 -8.62 3.86
C ILE A 965 29.70 -8.62 3.54
N ALA A 966 29.26 -9.53 2.67
CA ALA A 966 27.84 -9.64 2.32
C ALA A 966 27.00 -10.01 3.55
N GLY A 967 27.45 -10.97 4.34
CA GLY A 967 26.75 -11.41 5.55
C GLY A 967 26.71 -10.33 6.64
N LEU A 968 27.85 -9.71 6.94
CA LEU A 968 27.94 -8.69 7.99
C LEU A 968 27.20 -7.41 7.58
N GLY A 969 27.14 -7.10 6.29
CA GLY A 969 26.36 -5.98 5.76
C GLY A 969 24.87 -6.15 6.01
N LEU A 970 24.38 -7.40 6.03
CA LEU A 970 22.97 -7.73 6.28
C LEU A 970 22.67 -8.01 7.75
N LEU A 971 23.70 -8.18 8.57
CA LEU A 971 23.52 -8.52 9.99
C LEU A 971 22.70 -7.47 10.77
N PRO A 972 22.91 -6.15 10.56
CA PRO A 972 22.07 -5.15 11.24
C PRO A 972 20.58 -5.30 10.90
N LEU A 973 20.22 -5.69 9.68
CA LEU A 973 18.83 -5.93 9.28
C LEU A 973 18.20 -7.08 10.08
N LEU A 974 18.98 -8.12 10.33
CA LEU A 974 18.50 -9.31 11.05
C LEU A 974 18.12 -8.98 12.50
N PHE A 975 18.87 -8.10 13.14
CA PHE A 975 18.66 -7.71 14.54
C PHE A 975 17.81 -6.46 14.72
N SER A 976 17.42 -5.81 13.63
CA SER A 976 16.55 -4.64 13.69
C SER A 976 15.12 -5.06 14.09
N HIS A 977 14.55 -4.30 15.03
CA HIS A 977 13.15 -4.46 15.47
C HIS A 977 12.35 -3.18 15.18
N SER A 978 12.84 -2.38 14.26
CA SER A 978 12.23 -1.09 13.93
C SER A 978 11.27 -1.22 12.76
N VAL A 979 10.45 -0.21 12.57
CA VAL A 979 9.48 -0.09 11.47
C VAL A 979 10.18 -0.37 10.13
N GLY A 980 9.61 -1.26 9.34
CA GLY A 980 10.08 -1.62 7.99
C GLY A 980 11.08 -2.77 7.94
N SER A 981 11.65 -3.16 9.08
CA SER A 981 12.60 -4.27 9.13
C SER A 981 11.91 -5.62 8.82
N GLU A 982 10.60 -5.71 9.06
CA GLU A 982 9.82 -6.94 8.86
C GLU A 982 9.89 -7.44 7.41
N VAL A 983 9.88 -6.51 6.45
CA VAL A 983 9.91 -6.85 5.02
C VAL A 983 11.30 -7.31 4.61
N GLN A 984 12.35 -6.73 5.20
CA GLN A 984 13.74 -6.99 4.83
C GLN A 984 14.33 -8.20 5.55
N LYS A 985 13.79 -8.57 6.70
CA LYS A 985 14.30 -9.65 7.55
C LYS A 985 14.30 -11.04 6.88
N PRO A 986 13.20 -11.49 6.24
CA PRO A 986 13.23 -12.78 5.52
C PRO A 986 14.30 -12.84 4.44
N LEU A 987 14.51 -11.74 3.74
CA LEU A 987 15.53 -11.60 2.71
C LEU A 987 16.93 -11.78 3.33
N ALA A 988 17.22 -11.10 4.45
CA ALA A 988 18.50 -11.21 5.16
C ALA A 988 18.76 -12.65 5.66
N ILE A 989 17.74 -13.32 6.18
CA ILE A 989 17.83 -14.71 6.67
C ILE A 989 18.24 -15.64 5.52
N VAL A 990 17.58 -15.52 4.37
CA VAL A 990 17.86 -16.34 3.19
C VAL A 990 19.29 -16.14 2.71
N VAL A 991 19.71 -14.88 2.58
CA VAL A 991 21.06 -14.56 2.06
C VAL A 991 22.14 -15.06 3.04
N LEU A 992 21.96 -14.83 4.34
CA LEU A 992 22.91 -15.26 5.36
C LEU A 992 23.05 -16.80 5.38
N GLY A 993 21.94 -17.52 5.38
CA GLY A 993 21.96 -19.00 5.35
C GLY A 993 22.59 -19.54 4.07
N GLY A 994 22.20 -18.98 2.93
CA GLY A 994 22.69 -19.41 1.65
C GLY A 994 24.16 -19.08 1.40
N LEU A 995 24.67 -17.99 1.97
CA LEU A 995 26.09 -17.64 1.87
C LEU A 995 26.97 -18.71 2.54
N VAL A 996 26.54 -19.28 3.66
CA VAL A 996 27.28 -20.35 4.35
C VAL A 996 27.41 -21.57 3.43
N THR A 997 26.29 -22.06 2.88
CA THR A 997 26.33 -23.27 2.03
C THR A 997 27.01 -23.02 0.68
N SER A 998 26.79 -21.86 0.06
CA SER A 998 27.41 -21.54 -1.23
C SER A 998 28.92 -21.33 -1.09
N SER A 999 29.39 -20.72 0.01
CA SER A 999 30.80 -20.54 0.29
C SER A 999 31.47 -21.90 0.56
N ALA A 1000 30.82 -22.77 1.33
CA ALA A 1000 31.29 -24.13 1.56
C ALA A 1000 31.42 -24.92 0.24
N LEU A 1001 30.41 -24.82 -0.62
CA LEU A 1001 30.46 -25.47 -1.95
C LEU A 1001 31.62 -24.94 -2.77
N THR A 1002 31.75 -23.62 -2.88
CA THR A 1002 32.79 -22.98 -3.69
C THR A 1002 34.20 -23.39 -3.22
N LEU A 1003 34.41 -23.45 -1.91
CA LEU A 1003 35.71 -23.69 -1.34
C LEU A 1003 36.06 -25.19 -1.24
N LEU A 1004 35.06 -26.05 -1.00
CA LEU A 1004 35.28 -27.47 -0.69
C LEU A 1004 34.81 -28.43 -1.79
N LEU A 1005 33.69 -28.18 -2.45
CA LEU A 1005 33.10 -29.10 -3.43
C LEU A 1005 33.52 -28.77 -4.86
N LEU A 1006 33.59 -27.50 -5.20
CA LEU A 1006 33.92 -27.04 -6.55
C LEU A 1006 35.33 -27.49 -7.00
N PRO A 1007 36.37 -27.41 -6.14
CA PRO A 1007 37.71 -27.87 -6.52
C PRO A 1007 37.77 -29.36 -6.94
N PRO A 1008 37.29 -30.34 -6.15
CA PRO A 1008 37.34 -31.74 -6.59
C PRO A 1008 36.46 -32.00 -7.84
N MET A 1009 35.34 -31.31 -7.99
CA MET A 1009 34.47 -31.44 -9.18
C MET A 1009 35.18 -30.90 -10.42
N PHE A 1010 35.86 -29.76 -10.32
CA PHE A 1010 36.65 -29.19 -11.41
C PHE A 1010 37.76 -30.16 -11.82
N MET A 1011 38.45 -30.77 -10.85
CA MET A 1011 39.51 -31.74 -11.09
C MET A 1011 39.00 -32.93 -11.92
N LEU A 1012 37.83 -33.48 -11.59
CA LEU A 1012 37.22 -34.58 -12.33
C LEU A 1012 36.88 -34.19 -13.77
N ILE A 1013 36.34 -32.98 -13.95
CA ILE A 1013 35.95 -32.49 -15.27
C ILE A 1013 37.18 -32.17 -16.10
N ALA A 1014 38.20 -31.53 -15.54
CA ALA A 1014 39.41 -31.13 -16.22
C ALA A 1014 40.26 -32.36 -16.68
N LYS A 1015 40.21 -33.47 -15.92
CA LYS A 1015 40.86 -34.71 -16.28
C LYS A 1015 40.21 -35.40 -17.50
N LYS A 1016 38.90 -35.20 -17.70
CA LYS A 1016 38.15 -35.81 -18.81
C LYS A 1016 38.10 -34.96 -20.07
N ILE A 1017 38.31 -33.66 -19.95
CA ILE A 1017 38.14 -32.70 -21.04
C ILE A 1017 39.46 -31.93 -21.22
N LYS A 1018 40.02 -31.95 -22.46
CA LYS A 1018 41.13 -31.08 -22.79
C LYS A 1018 40.59 -29.65 -22.83
N ILE A 1019 40.93 -28.85 -21.83
CA ILE A 1019 40.56 -27.44 -21.76
C ILE A 1019 41.58 -26.67 -22.61
N ASN A 1020 41.16 -26.25 -23.81
CA ASN A 1020 41.95 -25.42 -24.72
C ASN A 1020 41.84 -23.96 -24.37
#